data_c3f9aa35c1fac41b7cfb11b06eb55d23
#
_entry.id   c3f9aa35c1fac41b7cfb11b06eb55d23
#
_cell.length_a   1.000
_cell.length_b   1.000
_cell.length_c   1.000
_cell.angle_alpha   90.00
_cell.angle_beta   90.00
_cell.angle_gamma   90.00
#
_symmetry.space_group_name_H-M   'P 1'
#
loop_
_entity.id
_entity.type
_entity.pdbx_description
1 polymer ?
#
loop_
_entity_poly.entity_id
_entity_poly.type
_entity_poly.pdbx_seq_one_letter_code
_entity_poly.pdbx_strand_id
1 'polypeptide(L)'
;MAAKEKEKEKKEGGEDLAAPESIFVNRELSWLAFNLRVLQEAADPAVPLLERLKFLMIYQSNLAEFYRVRIGIMTHRAILTPDKADPLSGMLPEATIAEVLRVTREQQALMESIWKSIREELRANGADVLDFKKISKVDELMSKKLFGDIRDLLDPRIIDINQALPFLWSGETYIIAFLGRGTEQKLCILPLNRVPAYLSFEIDGCQKIVLTAPLVRHFLPLLLKKENVLQSAIVEVTRNADVFLSDVQDHADDDLRQKVSTMLTKRKREMPVRVRIYGKLTDPARALLLKKLRVPESRVFTQNVPFDLSFRSCIGGPAGLRYEERRPARDIGLKKGEYFSYIEKHDLLMSFPFQSMMPFVDLIYEAADDPEVLSIKITLYRMSGSSKIAAALAYAADKGKDVLCLLELRARFDEQNNIDYSEMLEDAGCRVIYGLPEHKVHSKLCVITRQHGGNLSRITQVGTGNYNEVTGEQYTDLSLITAREEAGLDAEAAFAALVNGEIPPEAHCLWIAPLSFKPRLMELLDREIARGEKGRVAIKANALNNVEVMEKLIECSQAGVKVELFIRGICSLRPGVPGMTENITVSSVVGRWLEHSRIYSFGEGEDQRLFIGSGDMLNRNLERRVEAFMEAVTPDTREQLNRVLDALRNDREKSRRMLPDGSYVRDEGGEGTSSQEALYRYFSARKVSAAEPEAEPQPVSVPQKAETPAPAEKPRGFRAWLRSVIS
;
A
#
# COMPACT_ATOMS: atom_id res chain seq x y z
N MET A 1 1.30 20.31 66.67
CA MET A 1 0.39 19.49 65.86
C MET A 1 -0.27 20.30 64.71
N ALA A 2 -0.62 21.54 64.91
CA ALA A 2 -1.28 22.38 63.89
C ALA A 2 -0.43 22.79 62.64
N ALA A 3 0.90 22.67 62.74
CA ALA A 3 1.78 23.01 61.59
C ALA A 3 2.03 21.83 60.64
N LYS A 4 1.79 20.58 61.06
CA LYS A 4 1.90 19.38 60.22
C LYS A 4 0.61 19.03 59.48
N GLU A 5 -0.54 19.52 59.90
CA GLU A 5 -1.81 19.37 59.21
C GLU A 5 -1.94 20.36 58.02
N LYS A 6 -1.41 21.57 58.15
CA LYS A 6 -1.38 22.53 57.05
C LYS A 6 -0.40 22.18 55.90
N GLU A 7 0.57 21.31 56.14
CA GLU A 7 1.48 20.80 55.11
C GLU A 7 0.91 19.57 54.39
N LYS A 8 -0.09 18.89 55.02
CA LYS A 8 -0.78 17.75 54.39
C LYS A 8 -1.94 18.19 53.47
N GLU A 9 -2.63 19.29 53.85
CA GLU A 9 -3.70 19.85 52.98
C GLU A 9 -3.19 20.63 51.76
N LYS A 10 -1.88 20.97 51.68
CA LYS A 10 -1.25 21.56 50.53
C LYS A 10 -0.71 20.54 49.52
N LYS A 11 -0.79 19.23 49.80
CA LYS A 11 -0.37 18.15 48.91
C LYS A 11 -1.53 17.39 48.20
N GLU A 12 -2.78 17.72 48.53
CA GLU A 12 -3.96 17.09 47.92
C GLU A 12 -4.73 17.99 46.93
N GLY A 13 -4.16 19.14 46.56
CA GLY A 13 -4.74 20.08 45.59
C GLY A 13 -3.84 20.39 44.41
N GLY A 14 -2.91 19.52 44.08
CA GLY A 14 -2.17 19.58 42.83
C GLY A 14 -2.96 18.86 41.76
N GLU A 15 -3.77 19.57 40.94
CA GLU A 15 -4.08 19.12 39.60
C GLU A 15 -2.74 18.78 38.96
N ASP A 16 -2.51 17.49 38.71
CA ASP A 16 -1.52 17.01 37.75
C ASP A 16 -1.87 17.66 36.43
N LEU A 17 -1.26 18.80 36.15
CA LEU A 17 -1.13 19.32 34.81
C LEU A 17 -0.29 18.30 34.08
N ALA A 18 -0.96 17.24 33.52
CA ALA A 18 -0.37 16.34 32.58
C ALA A 18 0.35 17.21 31.54
N ALA A 19 1.64 16.95 31.35
CA ALA A 19 2.40 17.63 30.30
C ALA A 19 1.55 17.61 29.03
N PRO A 20 1.46 18.72 28.28
CA PRO A 20 0.59 18.77 27.11
C PRO A 20 0.91 17.58 26.22
N GLU A 21 -0.08 16.70 26.01
CA GLU A 21 0.08 15.55 25.15
C GLU A 21 0.62 16.03 23.80
N SER A 22 1.69 15.41 23.31
CA SER A 22 2.29 15.77 22.03
C SER A 22 1.19 15.84 20.95
N ILE A 23 1.17 16.93 20.18
CA ILE A 23 0.28 17.08 19.01
C ILE A 23 0.52 16.01 17.95
N PHE A 24 1.61 15.29 18.05
CA PHE A 24 1.99 14.24 17.12
C PHE A 24 1.83 12.85 17.73
N VAL A 25 1.38 11.92 16.88
CA VAL A 25 1.26 10.50 17.20
C VAL A 25 2.48 9.75 16.69
N ASN A 26 3.04 8.85 17.52
CA ASN A 26 4.10 7.95 17.08
C ASN A 26 3.66 7.16 15.84
N ARG A 27 4.52 7.10 14.84
CA ARG A 27 4.25 6.50 13.55
C ARG A 27 3.86 5.02 13.62
N GLU A 28 4.51 4.24 14.47
CA GLU A 28 4.28 2.82 14.65
C GLU A 28 2.93 2.56 15.32
N LEU A 29 2.57 3.39 16.30
CA LEU A 29 1.27 3.33 16.97
C LEU A 29 0.14 3.78 16.05
N SER A 30 0.35 4.83 15.25
CA SER A 30 -0.59 5.24 14.20
C SER A 30 -0.83 4.13 13.17
N TRP A 31 0.21 3.37 12.81
CA TRP A 31 0.07 2.21 11.94
C TRP A 31 -0.76 1.09 12.59
N LEU A 32 -0.57 0.81 13.87
CA LEU A 32 -1.38 -0.17 14.60
C LEU A 32 -2.85 0.27 14.69
N ALA A 33 -3.12 1.56 14.87
CA ALA A 33 -4.47 2.11 14.82
C ALA A 33 -5.12 1.91 13.44
N PHE A 34 -4.34 2.02 12.33
CA PHE A 34 -4.83 1.64 11.01
C PHE A 34 -5.17 0.15 10.94
N ASN A 35 -4.27 -0.74 11.38
CA ASN A 35 -4.51 -2.17 11.30
C ASN A 35 -5.69 -2.61 12.21
N LEU A 36 -5.92 -1.88 13.31
CA LEU A 36 -7.13 -2.06 14.13
C LEU A 36 -8.41 -1.78 13.34
N ARG A 37 -8.44 -0.72 12.50
CA ARG A 37 -9.61 -0.44 11.65
C ARG A 37 -9.88 -1.56 10.65
N VAL A 38 -8.83 -2.22 10.13
CA VAL A 38 -8.98 -3.44 9.31
C VAL A 38 -9.59 -4.59 10.12
N LEU A 39 -9.15 -4.77 11.38
CA LEU A 39 -9.69 -5.80 12.26
C LEU A 39 -11.15 -5.51 12.64
N GLN A 40 -11.53 -4.25 12.78
CA GLN A 40 -12.91 -3.83 13.05
C GLN A 40 -13.86 -4.14 11.89
N GLU A 41 -13.40 -4.16 10.63
CA GLU A 41 -14.22 -4.65 9.51
C GLU A 41 -14.50 -6.17 9.63
N ALA A 42 -13.56 -6.95 10.18
CA ALA A 42 -13.80 -8.35 10.49
C ALA A 42 -14.81 -8.55 11.64
N ALA A 43 -14.93 -7.56 12.52
CA ALA A 43 -15.90 -7.58 13.63
C ALA A 43 -17.31 -7.11 13.22
N ASP A 44 -17.44 -6.34 12.14
CA ASP A 44 -18.69 -5.70 11.72
C ASP A 44 -19.68 -6.74 11.13
N PRO A 45 -20.83 -7.01 11.77
CA PRO A 45 -21.81 -7.97 11.28
C PRO A 45 -22.50 -7.54 9.97
N ALA A 46 -22.45 -6.25 9.61
CA ALA A 46 -22.92 -5.76 8.31
C ALA A 46 -22.02 -6.18 7.14
N VAL A 47 -20.78 -6.59 7.43
CA VAL A 47 -19.86 -7.14 6.43
C VAL A 47 -20.16 -8.62 6.22
N PRO A 48 -20.30 -9.12 4.97
CA PRO A 48 -20.54 -10.52 4.68
C PRO A 48 -19.51 -11.46 5.33
N LEU A 49 -19.93 -12.63 5.80
CA LEU A 49 -19.11 -13.52 6.63
C LEU A 49 -17.74 -13.87 6.02
N LEU A 50 -17.68 -14.21 4.74
CA LEU A 50 -16.41 -14.56 4.09
C LEU A 50 -15.55 -13.32 3.83
N GLU A 51 -16.11 -12.13 3.78
CA GLU A 51 -15.34 -10.89 3.73
C GLU A 51 -14.78 -10.53 5.12
N ARG A 52 -15.55 -10.78 6.20
CA ARG A 52 -15.02 -10.68 7.57
C ARG A 52 -13.82 -11.60 7.78
N LEU A 53 -13.90 -12.84 7.29
CA LEU A 53 -12.77 -13.77 7.30
C LEU A 53 -11.57 -13.25 6.46
N LYS A 54 -11.83 -12.60 5.31
CA LYS A 54 -10.82 -11.94 4.49
C LYS A 54 -10.15 -10.78 5.24
N PHE A 55 -10.92 -9.92 5.92
CA PHE A 55 -10.34 -8.83 6.72
C PHE A 55 -9.49 -9.36 7.88
N LEU A 56 -9.90 -10.45 8.52
CA LEU A 56 -9.08 -11.11 9.55
C LEU A 56 -7.75 -11.63 8.98
N MET A 57 -7.76 -12.19 7.78
CA MET A 57 -6.56 -12.63 7.07
C MET A 57 -5.66 -11.43 6.71
N ILE A 58 -6.24 -10.34 6.20
CA ILE A 58 -5.51 -9.09 5.87
C ILE A 58 -4.87 -8.52 7.14
N TYR A 59 -5.58 -8.47 8.26
CA TYR A 59 -5.04 -8.01 9.54
C TYR A 59 -3.79 -8.81 9.94
N GLN A 60 -3.84 -10.14 9.88
CA GLN A 60 -2.69 -10.99 10.22
C GLN A 60 -1.50 -10.79 9.27
N SER A 61 -1.76 -10.70 7.97
CA SER A 61 -0.74 -10.47 6.95
C SER A 61 -0.06 -9.12 7.13
N ASN A 62 -0.84 -8.06 7.31
CA ASN A 62 -0.35 -6.72 7.58
C ASN A 62 0.54 -6.70 8.83
N LEU A 63 0.08 -7.33 9.90
CA LEU A 63 0.83 -7.39 11.16
C LEU A 63 2.15 -8.18 10.99
N ALA A 64 2.15 -9.26 10.21
CA ALA A 64 3.37 -10.01 9.90
C ALA A 64 4.38 -9.15 9.12
N GLU A 65 3.94 -8.39 8.13
CA GLU A 65 4.79 -7.45 7.39
C GLU A 65 5.31 -6.34 8.29
N PHE A 66 4.46 -5.76 9.14
CA PHE A 66 4.84 -4.72 10.08
C PHE A 66 5.96 -5.18 11.02
N TYR A 67 5.84 -6.38 11.60
CA TYR A 67 6.90 -6.95 12.45
C TYR A 67 8.18 -7.18 11.66
N ARG A 68 8.05 -7.76 10.48
CA ARG A 68 9.19 -8.08 9.60
C ARG A 68 9.99 -6.84 9.23
N VAL A 69 9.32 -5.72 8.96
CA VAL A 69 9.95 -4.49 8.47
C VAL A 69 10.16 -3.48 9.59
N ARG A 70 9.07 -3.07 10.27
CA ARG A 70 9.13 -1.93 11.19
C ARG A 70 9.73 -2.27 12.54
N ILE A 71 9.32 -3.39 13.12
CA ILE A 71 9.93 -3.86 14.38
C ILE A 71 11.36 -4.33 14.15
N GLY A 72 11.69 -4.84 12.96
CA GLY A 72 13.07 -5.07 12.55
C GLY A 72 13.91 -3.80 12.65
N ILE A 73 13.49 -2.71 11.98
CA ILE A 73 14.16 -1.41 12.03
C ILE A 73 14.29 -0.89 13.47
N MET A 74 13.19 -0.93 14.25
CA MET A 74 13.19 -0.44 15.62
C MET A 74 14.13 -1.27 16.52
N THR A 75 14.22 -2.57 16.28
CA THR A 75 15.17 -3.44 17.00
C THR A 75 16.62 -3.06 16.70
N HIS A 76 16.96 -2.77 15.44
CA HIS A 76 18.29 -2.27 15.09
C HIS A 76 18.56 -0.89 15.73
N ARG A 77 17.58 0.02 15.73
CA ARG A 77 17.72 1.32 16.41
C ARG A 77 17.92 1.18 17.90
N ALA A 78 17.21 0.28 18.56
CA ALA A 78 17.40 0.01 19.98
C ALA A 78 18.81 -0.51 20.34
N ILE A 79 19.48 -1.16 19.38
CA ILE A 79 20.87 -1.64 19.55
C ILE A 79 21.88 -0.54 19.18
N LEU A 80 21.69 0.15 18.04
CA LEU A 80 22.69 1.05 17.47
C LEU A 80 22.58 2.49 17.99
N THR A 81 21.39 2.94 18.30
CA THR A 81 21.07 4.32 18.75
C THR A 81 20.00 4.32 19.84
N PRO A 82 20.25 3.66 20.99
CA PRO A 82 19.22 3.45 22.03
C PRO A 82 18.65 4.75 22.59
N ASP A 83 19.48 5.80 22.69
CA ASP A 83 19.14 7.10 23.28
C ASP A 83 18.54 8.09 22.27
N LYS A 84 18.42 7.70 20.99
CA LYS A 84 17.85 8.57 19.94
C LYS A 84 16.33 8.45 19.94
N ALA A 85 15.66 9.42 20.56
CA ALA A 85 14.21 9.50 20.58
C ALA A 85 13.62 9.75 19.18
N ASP A 86 12.38 9.31 19.01
CA ASP A 86 11.56 9.67 17.84
C ASP A 86 11.24 11.17 17.85
N PRO A 87 11.50 11.92 16.77
CA PRO A 87 11.39 13.39 16.78
C PRO A 87 9.94 13.88 16.96
N LEU A 88 8.94 13.05 16.65
CA LEU A 88 7.53 13.42 16.76
C LEU A 88 6.97 13.12 18.15
N SER A 89 7.19 11.92 18.65
CA SER A 89 6.59 11.44 19.89
C SER A 89 7.51 11.53 21.11
N GLY A 90 8.79 11.83 20.93
CA GLY A 90 9.78 11.79 22.00
C GLY A 90 10.09 10.39 22.55
N MET A 91 9.47 9.35 22.04
CA MET A 91 9.64 7.98 22.53
C MET A 91 11.00 7.40 22.13
N LEU A 92 11.68 6.76 23.07
CA LEU A 92 12.87 5.97 22.80
C LEU A 92 12.53 4.69 22.01
N PRO A 93 13.48 4.12 21.25
CA PRO A 93 13.23 2.91 20.44
C PRO A 93 12.68 1.74 21.26
N GLU A 94 13.25 1.46 22.44
CA GLU A 94 12.81 0.36 23.30
C GLU A 94 11.40 0.61 23.88
N ALA A 95 11.11 1.85 24.29
CA ALA A 95 9.79 2.25 24.75
C ALA A 95 8.73 2.11 23.64
N THR A 96 9.09 2.49 22.41
CA THR A 96 8.22 2.28 21.24
C THR A 96 7.95 0.80 20.99
N ILE A 97 8.97 -0.06 21.07
CA ILE A 97 8.80 -1.52 20.94
C ILE A 97 7.89 -2.06 22.03
N ALA A 98 8.10 -1.67 23.30
CA ALA A 98 7.30 -2.13 24.42
C ALA A 98 5.82 -1.76 24.24
N GLU A 99 5.53 -0.52 23.83
CA GLU A 99 4.18 -0.06 23.58
C GLU A 99 3.52 -0.77 22.38
N VAL A 100 4.25 -0.98 21.28
CA VAL A 100 3.79 -1.78 20.14
C VAL A 100 3.41 -3.20 20.57
N LEU A 101 4.22 -3.83 21.42
CA LEU A 101 3.95 -5.17 21.93
C LEU A 101 2.70 -5.19 22.82
N ARG A 102 2.49 -4.17 23.65
CA ARG A 102 1.30 -4.01 24.51
C ARG A 102 0.04 -3.91 23.64
N VAL A 103 0.01 -2.94 22.72
CA VAL A 103 -1.13 -2.72 21.80
C VAL A 103 -1.41 -3.94 20.94
N THR A 104 -0.37 -4.62 20.45
CA THR A 104 -0.54 -5.86 19.67
C THR A 104 -1.24 -6.96 20.49
N ARG A 105 -0.94 -7.10 21.79
CA ARG A 105 -1.62 -8.08 22.65
C ARG A 105 -3.09 -7.76 22.87
N GLU A 106 -3.43 -6.48 23.03
CA GLU A 106 -4.83 -6.04 23.12
C GLU A 106 -5.61 -6.36 21.84
N GLN A 107 -5.03 -6.04 20.70
CA GLN A 107 -5.62 -6.35 19.40
C GLN A 107 -5.71 -7.87 19.16
N GLN A 108 -4.78 -8.66 19.68
CA GLN A 108 -4.84 -10.11 19.60
C GLN A 108 -6.06 -10.68 20.36
N ALA A 109 -6.37 -10.16 21.54
CA ALA A 109 -7.56 -10.59 22.28
C ALA A 109 -8.86 -10.34 21.48
N LEU A 110 -8.94 -9.18 20.83
CA LEU A 110 -10.04 -8.85 19.94
C LEU A 110 -10.06 -9.80 18.72
N MET A 111 -8.91 -10.05 18.09
CA MET A 111 -8.79 -10.99 16.95
C MET A 111 -9.29 -12.40 17.32
N GLU A 112 -8.96 -12.90 18.52
CA GLU A 112 -9.43 -14.22 18.99
C GLU A 112 -10.93 -14.26 19.20
N SER A 113 -11.56 -13.21 19.72
CA SER A 113 -13.00 -13.11 19.88
C SER A 113 -13.73 -13.08 18.53
N ILE A 114 -13.21 -12.32 17.56
CA ILE A 114 -13.74 -12.25 16.20
C ILE A 114 -13.64 -13.62 15.51
N TRP A 115 -12.49 -14.28 15.61
CA TRP A 115 -12.33 -15.62 15.05
C TRP A 115 -13.34 -16.62 15.61
N LYS A 116 -13.59 -16.57 16.91
CA LYS A 116 -14.59 -17.44 17.54
C LYS A 116 -15.99 -17.22 16.93
N SER A 117 -16.42 -15.97 16.79
CA SER A 117 -17.71 -15.61 16.16
C SER A 117 -17.77 -16.08 14.71
N ILE A 118 -16.75 -15.75 13.89
CA ILE A 118 -16.68 -16.17 12.49
C ILE A 118 -16.75 -17.69 12.35
N ARG A 119 -16.04 -18.43 13.21
CA ARG A 119 -16.05 -19.90 13.18
C ARG A 119 -17.44 -20.50 13.51
N GLU A 120 -18.14 -19.94 14.47
CA GLU A 120 -19.51 -20.35 14.84
C GLU A 120 -20.47 -20.06 13.68
N GLU A 121 -20.38 -18.90 13.06
CA GLU A 121 -21.19 -18.52 11.91
C GLU A 121 -20.88 -19.36 10.66
N LEU A 122 -19.60 -19.67 10.38
CA LEU A 122 -19.21 -20.60 9.31
C LEU A 122 -19.89 -21.95 9.49
N ARG A 123 -19.85 -22.49 10.71
CA ARG A 123 -20.48 -23.77 11.03
C ARG A 123 -22.01 -23.74 10.81
N ALA A 124 -22.66 -22.65 11.18
CA ALA A 124 -24.08 -22.45 10.96
C ALA A 124 -24.44 -22.37 9.46
N ASN A 125 -23.48 -21.99 8.62
CA ASN A 125 -23.63 -21.90 7.16
C ASN A 125 -23.03 -23.11 6.40
N GLY A 126 -22.85 -24.26 7.08
CA GLY A 126 -22.43 -25.51 6.44
C GLY A 126 -20.92 -25.64 6.18
N ALA A 127 -20.08 -24.80 6.79
CA ALA A 127 -18.63 -24.89 6.71
C ALA A 127 -18.01 -25.00 8.11
N ASP A 128 -17.54 -26.19 8.49
CA ASP A 128 -17.01 -26.46 9.83
C ASP A 128 -15.48 -26.60 9.83
N VAL A 129 -14.78 -25.68 10.48
CA VAL A 129 -13.32 -25.77 10.70
C VAL A 129 -13.08 -26.68 11.91
N LEU A 130 -12.52 -27.85 11.67
CA LEU A 130 -12.39 -28.88 12.68
C LEU A 130 -11.49 -28.48 13.86
N ASP A 131 -11.93 -28.81 15.06
CA ASP A 131 -11.16 -28.66 16.30
C ASP A 131 -10.77 -30.05 16.85
N PHE A 132 -9.52 -30.41 16.68
CA PHE A 132 -8.99 -31.68 17.16
C PHE A 132 -9.04 -31.88 18.69
N LYS A 133 -9.40 -30.84 19.45
CA LYS A 133 -9.69 -30.99 20.89
C LYS A 133 -11.09 -31.54 21.16
N LYS A 134 -12.02 -31.42 20.19
CA LYS A 134 -13.44 -31.79 20.29
C LYS A 134 -13.92 -32.47 19.01
N ILE A 135 -13.06 -33.27 18.38
CA ILE A 135 -13.37 -33.94 17.11
C ILE A 135 -14.31 -35.12 17.32
N SER A 136 -15.29 -35.30 16.41
CA SER A 136 -16.14 -36.50 16.40
C SER A 136 -15.34 -37.72 15.89
N LYS A 137 -15.82 -38.93 16.24
CA LYS A 137 -15.19 -40.17 15.77
C LYS A 137 -15.17 -40.29 14.24
N VAL A 138 -16.24 -39.82 13.58
CA VAL A 138 -16.35 -39.86 12.12
C VAL A 138 -15.38 -38.87 11.48
N ASP A 139 -15.36 -37.62 11.96
CA ASP A 139 -14.43 -36.60 11.48
C ASP A 139 -12.96 -37.00 11.72
N GLU A 140 -12.67 -37.65 12.86
CA GLU A 140 -11.32 -38.16 13.17
C GLU A 140 -10.89 -39.26 12.20
N LEU A 141 -11.81 -40.20 11.87
CA LEU A 141 -11.51 -41.28 10.90
C LEU A 141 -11.21 -40.71 9.52
N MET A 142 -12.01 -39.75 9.05
CA MET A 142 -11.79 -39.07 7.76
C MET A 142 -10.50 -38.23 7.79
N SER A 143 -10.25 -37.51 8.87
CA SER A 143 -9.01 -36.76 9.06
C SER A 143 -7.79 -37.66 9.07
N LYS A 144 -7.88 -38.88 9.65
CA LYS A 144 -6.80 -39.89 9.63
C LYS A 144 -6.48 -40.36 8.21
N LYS A 145 -7.49 -40.49 7.34
CA LYS A 145 -7.30 -40.82 5.92
C LYS A 145 -6.53 -39.71 5.24
N LEU A 146 -6.99 -38.43 5.38
CA LEU A 146 -6.29 -37.26 4.83
C LEU A 146 -4.83 -37.14 5.34
N PHE A 147 -4.61 -37.46 6.63
CA PHE A 147 -3.25 -37.52 7.16
C PHE A 147 -2.41 -38.57 6.45
N GLY A 148 -3.02 -39.73 6.14
CA GLY A 148 -2.36 -40.81 5.36
C GLY A 148 -1.89 -40.30 3.99
N ASP A 149 -2.73 -39.51 3.31
CA ASP A 149 -2.46 -39.00 1.96
C ASP A 149 -1.26 -38.01 1.93
N ILE A 150 -1.03 -37.27 3.01
CA ILE A 150 0.05 -36.26 3.09
C ILE A 150 1.28 -36.75 3.87
N ARG A 151 1.19 -37.90 4.55
CA ARG A 151 2.23 -38.38 5.50
C ARG A 151 3.60 -38.48 4.87
N ASP A 152 3.69 -38.97 3.65
CA ASP A 152 4.95 -39.24 2.96
C ASP A 152 5.63 -37.97 2.43
N LEU A 153 4.92 -36.82 2.48
CA LEU A 153 5.48 -35.49 2.20
C LEU A 153 6.10 -34.83 3.44
N LEU A 154 5.89 -35.43 4.63
CA LEU A 154 6.36 -34.91 5.90
C LEU A 154 7.78 -35.40 6.20
N ASP A 155 8.69 -34.46 6.51
CA ASP A 155 10.09 -34.72 6.79
C ASP A 155 10.44 -34.32 8.25
N PRO A 156 10.18 -35.16 9.26
CA PRO A 156 10.48 -34.84 10.65
C PRO A 156 11.98 -34.95 10.92
N ARG A 157 12.59 -33.88 11.40
CA ARG A 157 14.00 -33.85 11.82
C ARG A 157 14.10 -33.98 13.32
N ILE A 158 14.70 -35.06 13.79
CA ILE A 158 14.91 -35.34 15.22
C ILE A 158 16.34 -35.00 15.57
N ILE A 159 16.51 -34.18 16.59
CA ILE A 159 17.81 -33.74 17.12
C ILE A 159 17.86 -34.00 18.63
N ASP A 160 19.07 -34.16 19.19
CA ASP A 160 19.26 -34.11 20.64
C ASP A 160 18.86 -32.75 21.22
N ILE A 161 18.33 -32.77 22.44
CA ILE A 161 17.84 -31.56 23.09
C ILE A 161 18.95 -30.50 23.29
N ASN A 162 20.22 -30.90 23.33
CA ASN A 162 21.37 -30.01 23.50
C ASN A 162 21.88 -29.44 22.16
N GLN A 163 21.53 -30.07 21.03
CA GLN A 163 21.93 -29.59 19.71
C GLN A 163 21.25 -28.26 19.37
N ALA A 164 21.89 -27.44 18.50
CA ALA A 164 21.31 -26.26 17.98
C ALA A 164 20.06 -26.58 17.10
N LEU A 165 19.05 -25.74 17.17
CA LEU A 165 17.92 -25.88 16.23
C LEU A 165 18.40 -25.68 14.80
N PRO A 166 17.88 -26.44 13.83
CA PRO A 166 18.02 -26.13 12.42
C PRO A 166 17.41 -24.76 12.17
N PHE A 167 17.85 -24.12 11.10
CA PHE A 167 17.35 -22.80 10.77
C PHE A 167 15.85 -22.85 10.43
N LEU A 168 15.05 -22.04 11.15
CA LEU A 168 13.62 -21.86 10.87
C LEU A 168 13.42 -20.66 9.96
N TRP A 169 12.84 -20.89 8.79
CA TRP A 169 12.58 -19.84 7.80
C TRP A 169 11.44 -18.91 8.24
N SER A 170 11.56 -17.65 7.87
CA SER A 170 10.56 -16.63 8.22
C SER A 170 9.22 -16.90 7.53
N GLY A 171 8.14 -16.91 8.30
CA GLY A 171 6.78 -17.11 7.80
C GLY A 171 6.41 -18.56 7.46
N GLU A 172 7.34 -19.53 7.67
CA GLU A 172 7.00 -20.93 7.56
C GLU A 172 6.44 -21.48 8.86
N THR A 173 5.50 -22.41 8.73
CA THR A 173 4.87 -23.11 9.87
C THR A 173 5.61 -24.39 10.18
N TYR A 174 5.93 -24.59 11.44
CA TYR A 174 6.61 -25.78 11.97
C TYR A 174 5.79 -26.41 13.08
N ILE A 175 5.86 -27.75 13.19
CA ILE A 175 5.52 -28.44 14.43
C ILE A 175 6.82 -28.68 15.18
N ILE A 176 6.89 -28.20 16.42
CA ILE A 176 7.99 -28.50 17.34
C ILE A 176 7.46 -29.41 18.42
N ALA A 177 8.05 -30.60 18.56
CA ALA A 177 7.67 -31.56 19.56
C ALA A 177 8.86 -31.94 20.46
N PHE A 178 8.58 -32.04 21.74
CA PHE A 178 9.49 -32.56 22.75
C PHE A 178 9.26 -34.05 22.88
N LEU A 179 10.32 -34.81 22.68
CA LEU A 179 10.30 -36.27 22.71
C LEU A 179 11.11 -36.76 23.91
N GLY A 180 10.70 -37.84 24.52
CA GLY A 180 11.42 -38.38 25.67
C GLY A 180 11.22 -39.88 25.85
N ARG A 181 12.31 -40.57 26.20
CA ARG A 181 12.30 -41.97 26.66
C ARG A 181 13.32 -42.09 27.78
N GLY A 182 12.85 -42.22 29.02
CA GLY A 182 13.73 -42.24 30.18
C GLY A 182 14.48 -40.94 30.36
N THR A 183 15.81 -40.97 30.39
CA THR A 183 16.70 -39.81 30.53
C THR A 183 17.01 -39.10 29.19
N GLU A 184 16.72 -39.74 28.05
CA GLU A 184 16.96 -39.16 26.75
C GLU A 184 15.84 -38.15 26.38
N GLN A 185 16.23 -36.93 26.08
CA GLN A 185 15.35 -35.89 25.59
C GLN A 185 15.79 -35.43 24.21
N LYS A 186 14.82 -35.38 23.27
CA LYS A 186 15.04 -34.98 21.87
C LYS A 186 14.01 -33.94 21.48
N LEU A 187 14.29 -33.23 20.40
CA LEU A 187 13.37 -32.32 19.73
C LEU A 187 13.08 -32.82 18.32
N CYS A 188 11.82 -32.85 17.95
CA CYS A 188 11.40 -33.00 16.57
C CYS A 188 11.04 -31.65 16.00
N ILE A 189 11.61 -31.29 14.85
CA ILE A 189 11.31 -30.11 14.05
C ILE A 189 10.72 -30.60 12.74
N LEU A 190 9.45 -30.30 12.51
CA LEU A 190 8.72 -30.74 11.33
C LEU A 190 8.22 -29.52 10.53
N PRO A 191 8.86 -29.18 9.40
CA PRO A 191 8.39 -28.14 8.49
C PRO A 191 7.12 -28.61 7.77
N LEU A 192 6.19 -27.66 7.52
CA LEU A 192 4.92 -27.93 6.81
C LEU A 192 4.85 -27.26 5.43
N ASN A 193 5.99 -26.82 4.90
CA ASN A 193 6.04 -26.08 3.63
C ASN A 193 5.84 -26.95 2.36
N ARG A 194 5.78 -28.27 2.51
CA ARG A 194 5.56 -29.22 1.40
C ARG A 194 4.14 -29.76 1.33
N VAL A 195 3.29 -29.37 2.27
CA VAL A 195 1.90 -29.83 2.35
C VAL A 195 0.96 -28.63 2.22
N PRO A 196 -0.26 -28.80 1.67
CA PRO A 196 -1.23 -27.73 1.59
C PRO A 196 -1.60 -27.22 2.99
N ALA A 197 -1.90 -25.94 3.13
CA ALA A 197 -2.24 -25.31 4.42
C ALA A 197 -3.51 -25.91 5.04
N TYR A 198 -4.43 -26.39 4.21
CA TYR A 198 -5.68 -27.05 4.59
C TYR A 198 -6.05 -28.15 3.61
N LEU A 199 -6.93 -29.04 4.09
CA LEU A 199 -7.61 -30.07 3.34
C LEU A 199 -9.10 -29.96 3.62
N SER A 200 -9.96 -30.62 2.85
CA SER A 200 -11.39 -30.64 3.10
C SER A 200 -12.03 -31.93 2.67
N PHE A 201 -13.18 -32.25 3.27
CA PHE A 201 -14.08 -33.32 2.87
C PHE A 201 -15.52 -32.90 3.19
N GLU A 202 -16.49 -33.62 2.69
CA GLU A 202 -17.91 -33.35 2.93
C GLU A 202 -18.58 -34.52 3.66
N ILE A 203 -19.40 -34.21 4.64
CA ILE A 203 -20.27 -35.17 5.34
C ILE A 203 -21.63 -34.50 5.55
N ASP A 204 -22.68 -35.19 5.16
CA ASP A 204 -24.08 -34.77 5.35
C ASP A 204 -24.36 -33.34 4.85
N GLY A 205 -23.78 -32.99 3.71
CA GLY A 205 -23.90 -31.63 3.12
C GLY A 205 -23.13 -30.55 3.88
N CYS A 206 -22.33 -30.91 4.88
CA CYS A 206 -21.45 -29.98 5.61
C CYS A 206 -20.01 -30.13 5.13
N GLN A 207 -19.42 -29.04 4.65
CA GLN A 207 -18.02 -28.98 4.29
C GLN A 207 -17.14 -28.93 5.55
N LYS A 208 -16.33 -29.96 5.76
CA LYS A 208 -15.36 -30.06 6.85
C LYS A 208 -14.02 -29.53 6.38
N ILE A 209 -13.50 -28.51 7.04
CA ILE A 209 -12.21 -27.89 6.76
C ILE A 209 -11.20 -28.37 7.78
N VAL A 210 -10.14 -29.00 7.30
CA VAL A 210 -9.09 -29.62 8.10
C VAL A 210 -7.81 -28.81 7.93
N LEU A 211 -7.46 -28.02 8.92
CA LEU A 211 -6.18 -27.29 8.91
C LEU A 211 -5.02 -28.27 9.06
N THR A 212 -4.06 -28.25 8.14
CA THR A 212 -2.99 -29.25 8.08
C THR A 212 -2.09 -29.23 9.31
N ALA A 213 -1.77 -28.05 9.86
CA ALA A 213 -0.89 -27.98 11.03
C ALA A 213 -1.53 -28.61 12.29
N PRO A 214 -2.80 -28.33 12.65
CA PRO A 214 -3.52 -29.06 13.70
C PRO A 214 -3.67 -30.55 13.40
N LEU A 215 -3.96 -30.93 12.15
CA LEU A 215 -4.07 -32.33 11.71
C LEU A 215 -2.78 -33.11 11.98
N VAL A 216 -1.68 -32.63 11.46
CA VAL A 216 -0.37 -33.28 11.60
C VAL A 216 0.06 -33.31 13.07
N ARG A 217 -0.23 -32.25 13.83
CA ARG A 217 0.05 -32.23 15.28
C ARG A 217 -0.76 -33.29 16.03
N HIS A 218 -2.02 -33.51 15.65
CA HIS A 218 -2.89 -34.52 16.29
C HIS A 218 -2.38 -35.94 16.02
N PHE A 219 -2.01 -36.25 14.78
CA PHE A 219 -1.51 -37.55 14.36
C PHE A 219 -0.01 -37.69 14.44
N LEU A 220 0.71 -36.77 15.08
CA LEU A 220 2.18 -36.79 15.22
C LEU A 220 2.71 -38.11 15.85
N PRO A 221 2.03 -38.70 16.86
CA PRO A 221 2.45 -39.99 17.41
C PRO A 221 2.42 -41.13 16.37
N LEU A 222 1.53 -41.07 15.36
CA LEU A 222 1.51 -42.07 14.28
C LEU A 222 2.67 -41.88 13.29
N LEU A 223 3.16 -40.65 13.13
CA LEU A 223 4.32 -40.34 12.31
C LEU A 223 5.63 -40.79 13.01
N LEU A 224 5.72 -40.52 14.31
CA LEU A 224 6.91 -40.75 15.13
C LEU A 224 6.83 -42.06 15.94
N LYS A 225 6.47 -43.16 15.29
CA LYS A 225 6.16 -44.46 15.92
C LYS A 225 7.18 -44.97 16.94
N LYS A 226 8.46 -44.58 16.79
CA LYS A 226 9.59 -45.04 17.64
C LYS A 226 9.86 -44.10 18.82
N GLU A 227 9.25 -42.94 18.84
CA GLU A 227 9.49 -41.88 19.80
C GLU A 227 8.23 -41.57 20.65
N ASN A 228 8.42 -41.22 21.91
CA ASN A 228 7.32 -40.80 22.77
C ASN A 228 7.16 -39.29 22.73
N VAL A 229 6.04 -38.80 22.19
CA VAL A 229 5.72 -37.36 22.11
C VAL A 229 5.23 -36.89 23.46
N LEU A 230 6.00 -36.10 24.19
CA LEU A 230 5.63 -35.56 25.49
C LEU A 230 4.71 -34.35 25.34
N GLN A 231 5.06 -33.42 24.47
CA GLN A 231 4.28 -32.21 24.14
C GLN A 231 4.68 -31.67 22.77
N SER A 232 3.78 -30.91 22.16
CA SER A 232 4.03 -30.29 20.86
C SER A 232 3.30 -28.97 20.70
N ALA A 233 3.85 -28.09 19.88
CA ALA A 233 3.22 -26.83 19.49
C ALA A 233 3.45 -26.56 18.00
N ILE A 234 2.54 -25.81 17.40
CA ILE A 234 2.72 -25.23 16.07
C ILE A 234 3.41 -23.88 16.27
N VAL A 235 4.49 -23.65 15.55
CA VAL A 235 5.36 -22.48 15.74
C VAL A 235 5.63 -21.83 14.39
N GLU A 236 5.58 -20.50 14.38
CA GLU A 236 6.03 -19.67 13.26
C GLU A 236 6.98 -18.60 13.78
N VAL A 237 8.07 -18.37 13.04
CA VAL A 237 9.06 -17.35 13.34
C VAL A 237 8.97 -16.24 12.29
N THR A 238 8.84 -14.99 12.73
CA THR A 238 8.99 -13.81 11.87
C THR A 238 10.39 -13.24 12.06
N ARG A 239 11.16 -13.13 10.97
CA ARG A 239 12.51 -12.56 10.99
C ARG A 239 12.51 -11.14 10.44
N ASN A 240 13.48 -10.35 10.86
CA ASN A 240 13.75 -9.05 10.29
C ASN A 240 13.98 -9.17 8.76
N ALA A 241 13.43 -8.27 7.98
CA ALA A 241 13.66 -8.18 6.54
C ALA A 241 14.24 -6.82 6.14
N ASP A 242 14.77 -6.07 7.09
CA ASP A 242 15.36 -4.76 6.87
C ASP A 242 16.84 -4.89 6.54
N VAL A 243 17.10 -5.37 5.33
CA VAL A 243 18.44 -5.44 4.72
C VAL A 243 18.40 -4.57 3.47
N PHE A 244 19.33 -3.63 3.37
CA PHE A 244 19.45 -2.71 2.25
C PHE A 244 20.52 -3.18 1.25
N LEU A 245 20.48 -2.66 0.02
CA LEU A 245 21.51 -2.92 -0.97
C LEU A 245 22.90 -2.46 -0.50
N SER A 246 22.97 -1.35 0.25
CA SER A 246 24.20 -0.88 0.90
C SER A 246 24.84 -1.87 1.88
N ASP A 247 24.06 -2.84 2.38
CA ASP A 247 24.54 -3.87 3.31
C ASP A 247 25.15 -5.07 2.57
N VAL A 248 25.07 -5.07 1.24
CA VAL A 248 25.67 -6.09 0.37
C VAL A 248 27.08 -5.62 -0.02
N GLN A 249 28.08 -6.44 0.16
CA GLN A 249 29.43 -6.14 -0.30
C GLN A 249 29.42 -5.91 -1.81
N ASP A 250 29.91 -4.75 -2.25
CA ASP A 250 30.08 -4.42 -3.65
C ASP A 250 31.27 -5.17 -4.23
N HIS A 251 31.00 -6.07 -5.19
CA HIS A 251 32.00 -6.51 -6.14
C HIS A 251 31.86 -5.61 -7.37
N ALA A 252 32.99 -5.10 -7.89
CA ALA A 252 33.01 -4.09 -8.93
C ALA A 252 32.25 -4.44 -10.22
N ASP A 253 32.01 -5.74 -10.45
CA ASP A 253 31.35 -6.26 -11.66
C ASP A 253 29.93 -6.77 -11.42
N ASP A 254 29.36 -6.61 -10.21
CA ASP A 254 28.01 -7.12 -9.90
C ASP A 254 26.93 -6.23 -10.52
N ASP A 255 26.14 -6.80 -11.43
CA ASP A 255 24.91 -6.22 -11.93
C ASP A 255 23.89 -6.00 -10.76
N LEU A 256 23.03 -5.00 -10.87
CA LEU A 256 21.99 -4.67 -9.89
C LEU A 256 21.09 -5.88 -9.58
N ARG A 257 20.78 -6.74 -10.56
CA ARG A 257 20.04 -7.99 -10.38
C ARG A 257 20.74 -8.93 -9.39
N GLN A 258 22.06 -9.10 -9.54
CA GLN A 258 22.87 -9.97 -8.67
C GLN A 258 22.94 -9.42 -7.25
N LYS A 259 23.11 -8.10 -7.09
CA LYS A 259 23.06 -7.40 -5.79
C LYS A 259 21.71 -7.61 -5.09
N VAL A 260 20.59 -7.50 -5.83
CA VAL A 260 19.24 -7.76 -5.29
C VAL A 260 19.10 -9.22 -4.86
N SER A 261 19.56 -10.20 -5.64
CA SER A 261 19.53 -11.62 -5.30
C SER A 261 20.33 -11.93 -4.02
N THR A 262 21.51 -11.34 -3.88
CA THR A 262 22.36 -11.47 -2.67
C THR A 262 21.66 -10.85 -1.45
N MET A 263 21.09 -9.68 -1.60
CA MET A 263 20.28 -9.03 -0.55
C MET A 263 19.13 -9.92 -0.08
N LEU A 264 18.39 -10.54 -1.01
CA LEU A 264 17.29 -11.45 -0.68
C LEU A 264 17.79 -12.65 0.14
N THR A 265 18.97 -13.18 -0.18
CA THR A 265 19.58 -14.30 0.55
C THR A 265 19.99 -13.89 1.97
N LYS A 266 20.60 -12.70 2.17
CA LYS A 266 20.91 -12.15 3.50
C LYS A 266 19.64 -11.92 4.32
N ARG A 267 18.61 -11.29 3.73
CA ARG A 267 17.32 -11.02 4.38
C ARG A 267 16.67 -12.26 4.98
N LYS A 268 16.82 -13.42 4.35
CA LYS A 268 16.28 -14.69 4.84
C LYS A 268 16.93 -15.16 6.15
N ARG A 269 18.14 -14.70 6.48
CA ARG A 269 18.95 -15.16 7.63
C ARG A 269 18.94 -14.24 8.85
N GLU A 270 18.23 -13.11 8.77
CA GLU A 270 18.14 -12.12 9.82
C GLU A 270 17.54 -12.62 11.14
N MET A 271 17.73 -11.81 12.23
CA MET A 271 17.29 -12.16 13.58
C MET A 271 15.75 -12.29 13.68
N PRO A 272 15.25 -13.21 14.53
CA PRO A 272 13.82 -13.28 14.82
C PRO A 272 13.33 -12.03 15.57
N VAL A 273 12.20 -11.48 15.11
CA VAL A 273 11.54 -10.31 15.74
C VAL A 273 10.20 -10.66 16.38
N ARG A 274 9.60 -11.81 16.03
CA ARG A 274 8.37 -12.33 16.62
C ARG A 274 8.32 -13.85 16.51
N VAL A 275 7.74 -14.50 17.51
CA VAL A 275 7.39 -15.93 17.49
C VAL A 275 5.90 -16.07 17.78
N ARG A 276 5.18 -16.79 16.92
CA ARG A 276 3.78 -17.20 17.16
C ARG A 276 3.75 -18.67 17.57
N ILE A 277 2.97 -18.97 18.60
CA ILE A 277 2.78 -20.33 19.10
C ILE A 277 1.29 -20.65 19.13
N TYR A 278 0.87 -21.73 18.49
CA TYR A 278 -0.45 -22.31 18.63
C TYR A 278 -0.36 -23.63 19.40
N GLY A 279 -1.01 -23.68 20.55
CA GLY A 279 -0.93 -24.79 21.50
C GLY A 279 -0.26 -24.38 22.80
N LYS A 280 -0.27 -25.29 23.78
CA LYS A 280 0.36 -25.07 25.08
C LYS A 280 1.66 -25.85 25.17
N LEU A 281 2.68 -25.22 25.67
CA LEU A 281 3.94 -25.81 26.12
C LEU A 281 4.06 -25.57 27.64
N THR A 282 4.69 -26.49 28.35
CA THR A 282 5.10 -26.23 29.76
C THR A 282 6.14 -25.12 29.80
N ASP A 283 6.24 -24.42 30.91
CA ASP A 283 7.18 -23.31 31.07
C ASP A 283 8.64 -23.71 30.78
N PRO A 284 9.15 -24.89 31.25
CA PRO A 284 10.49 -25.32 30.92
C PRO A 284 10.71 -25.58 29.42
N ALA A 285 9.74 -26.19 28.74
CA ALA A 285 9.82 -26.46 27.31
C ALA A 285 9.77 -25.17 26.48
N ARG A 286 8.89 -24.23 26.88
CA ARG A 286 8.79 -22.91 26.30
C ARG A 286 10.10 -22.13 26.47
N ALA A 287 10.63 -22.06 27.69
CA ALA A 287 11.89 -21.37 27.98
C ALA A 287 13.06 -21.95 27.16
N LEU A 288 13.14 -23.30 27.04
CA LEU A 288 14.17 -23.96 26.24
C LEU A 288 14.04 -23.62 24.76
N LEU A 289 12.82 -23.65 24.21
CA LEU A 289 12.56 -23.27 22.82
C LEU A 289 13.01 -21.83 22.55
N LEU A 290 12.63 -20.88 23.40
CA LEU A 290 12.98 -19.48 23.25
C LEU A 290 14.47 -19.21 23.38
N LYS A 291 15.15 -19.88 24.32
CA LYS A 291 16.61 -19.84 24.42
C LYS A 291 17.28 -20.30 23.11
N LYS A 292 16.80 -21.40 22.52
CA LYS A 292 17.32 -21.92 21.25
C LYS A 292 17.04 -20.98 20.08
N LEU A 293 15.89 -20.31 20.06
CA LEU A 293 15.51 -19.31 19.03
C LEU A 293 16.17 -17.94 19.27
N ARG A 294 16.78 -17.72 20.44
CA ARG A 294 17.36 -16.44 20.88
C ARG A 294 16.33 -15.31 20.84
N VAL A 295 15.13 -15.57 21.34
CA VAL A 295 14.02 -14.61 21.36
C VAL A 295 13.57 -14.39 22.80
N PRO A 296 13.42 -13.12 23.26
CA PRO A 296 12.88 -12.83 24.58
C PRO A 296 11.39 -13.16 24.65
N GLU A 297 10.91 -13.50 25.83
CA GLU A 297 9.50 -13.85 26.11
C GLU A 297 8.54 -12.74 25.66
N SER A 298 8.95 -11.47 25.76
CA SER A 298 8.14 -10.32 25.36
C SER A 298 7.71 -10.34 23.88
N ARG A 299 8.48 -11.03 23.01
CA ARG A 299 8.21 -11.14 21.56
C ARG A 299 7.44 -12.41 21.17
N VAL A 300 6.93 -13.15 22.15
CA VAL A 300 6.17 -14.38 21.91
C VAL A 300 4.69 -14.12 22.03
N PHE A 301 3.93 -14.62 21.06
CA PHE A 301 2.47 -14.50 20.98
C PHE A 301 1.86 -15.90 20.90
N THR A 302 1.23 -16.32 22.00
CA THR A 302 0.43 -17.55 22.00
C THR A 302 -0.97 -17.20 21.56
N GLN A 303 -1.47 -17.86 20.51
CA GLN A 303 -2.78 -17.55 19.92
C GLN A 303 -3.58 -18.81 19.61
N ASN A 304 -4.92 -18.66 19.56
CA ASN A 304 -5.85 -19.71 19.18
C ASN A 304 -6.46 -19.51 17.79
N VAL A 305 -6.06 -18.45 17.08
CA VAL A 305 -6.42 -18.20 15.68
C VAL A 305 -5.43 -18.94 14.79
N PRO A 306 -5.87 -19.63 13.73
CA PRO A 306 -4.96 -20.28 12.78
C PRO A 306 -3.95 -19.29 12.19
N PHE A 307 -2.76 -19.75 11.87
CA PHE A 307 -1.73 -18.92 11.23
C PHE A 307 -2.06 -18.62 9.77
N ASP A 308 -2.75 -19.55 9.11
CA ASP A 308 -3.20 -19.46 7.73
C ASP A 308 -4.74 -19.57 7.69
N LEU A 309 -5.37 -18.63 7.00
CA LEU A 309 -6.83 -18.55 6.80
C LEU A 309 -7.18 -18.67 5.30
N SER A 310 -6.27 -19.12 4.46
CA SER A 310 -6.43 -19.25 3.00
C SER A 310 -7.55 -20.22 2.60
N PHE A 311 -7.96 -21.11 3.50
CA PHE A 311 -9.11 -22.00 3.32
C PHE A 311 -10.42 -21.25 3.01
N ARG A 312 -10.49 -19.93 3.23
CA ARG A 312 -11.59 -19.09 2.78
C ARG A 312 -11.95 -19.33 1.30
N SER A 313 -10.94 -19.59 0.48
CA SER A 313 -11.12 -19.79 -0.97
C SER A 313 -11.92 -21.05 -1.33
N CYS A 314 -11.85 -22.09 -0.51
CA CYS A 314 -12.57 -23.34 -0.78
C CYS A 314 -14.01 -23.34 -0.25
N ILE A 315 -14.40 -22.34 0.56
CA ILE A 315 -15.75 -22.30 1.12
C ILE A 315 -16.73 -21.86 0.03
N GLY A 316 -17.64 -22.76 -0.34
CA GLY A 316 -18.84 -22.47 -1.10
C GLY A 316 -19.90 -21.78 -0.24
N GLY A 317 -21.14 -21.84 -0.63
CA GLY A 317 -22.27 -21.44 0.17
C GLY A 317 -23.23 -20.46 -0.53
N PRO A 318 -24.33 -20.09 0.15
CA PRO A 318 -25.38 -19.25 -0.42
C PRO A 318 -24.88 -17.83 -0.75
N ALA A 319 -25.64 -17.16 -1.63
CA ALA A 319 -25.51 -15.73 -1.84
C ALA A 319 -25.61 -14.98 -0.51
N GLY A 320 -24.81 -13.92 -0.33
CA GLY A 320 -24.78 -13.14 0.91
C GLY A 320 -23.60 -13.43 1.84
N LEU A 321 -22.90 -14.55 1.69
CA LEU A 321 -21.65 -14.80 2.42
C LEU A 321 -20.47 -13.97 1.91
N ARG A 322 -20.57 -13.42 0.70
CA ARG A 322 -19.59 -12.53 0.04
C ARG A 322 -20.29 -11.26 -0.40
N TYR A 323 -19.52 -10.21 -0.65
CA TYR A 323 -20.03 -9.06 -1.38
C TYR A 323 -20.57 -9.49 -2.74
N GLU A 324 -21.64 -8.82 -3.17
CA GLU A 324 -22.13 -8.95 -4.55
C GLU A 324 -20.99 -8.61 -5.52
N GLU A 325 -20.85 -9.38 -6.59
CA GLU A 325 -19.78 -9.15 -7.58
C GLU A 325 -19.95 -7.76 -8.21
N ARG A 326 -18.87 -7.00 -8.21
CA ARG A 326 -18.77 -5.69 -8.89
C ARG A 326 -17.64 -5.79 -9.90
N ARG A 327 -17.99 -5.82 -11.17
CA ARG A 327 -17.02 -5.86 -12.26
C ARG A 327 -16.68 -4.43 -12.69
N PRO A 328 -15.38 -4.12 -12.93
CA PRO A 328 -14.97 -2.86 -13.51
C PRO A 328 -15.63 -2.63 -14.88
N ALA A 329 -16.14 -1.43 -15.11
CA ALA A 329 -16.69 -1.07 -16.43
C ALA A 329 -15.56 -1.02 -17.47
N ARG A 330 -15.63 -1.86 -18.50
CA ARG A 330 -14.65 -1.89 -19.59
C ARG A 330 -14.97 -0.86 -20.66
N ASP A 331 -16.23 -0.68 -20.95
CA ASP A 331 -16.72 0.29 -21.94
C ASP A 331 -16.81 1.66 -21.28
N ILE A 332 -15.86 2.52 -21.60
CA ILE A 332 -15.82 3.93 -21.19
C ILE A 332 -16.37 4.88 -22.27
N GLY A 333 -16.95 4.35 -23.34
CA GLY A 333 -17.46 5.15 -24.48
C GLY A 333 -16.45 5.33 -25.62
N LEU A 334 -15.22 4.82 -25.49
CA LEU A 334 -14.21 4.83 -26.56
C LEU A 334 -13.91 3.42 -27.02
N LYS A 335 -13.70 3.26 -28.33
CA LYS A 335 -13.25 2.02 -28.96
C LYS A 335 -11.76 2.10 -29.30
N LYS A 336 -11.13 0.97 -29.55
CA LYS A 336 -9.77 0.93 -30.09
C LYS A 336 -9.71 1.72 -31.42
N GLY A 337 -8.75 2.60 -31.53
CA GLY A 337 -8.58 3.55 -32.65
C GLY A 337 -9.20 4.93 -32.42
N GLU A 338 -9.86 5.15 -31.27
CA GLU A 338 -10.49 6.44 -30.93
C GLU A 338 -9.75 7.17 -29.78
N TYR A 339 -8.79 6.52 -29.10
CA TYR A 339 -8.13 7.08 -27.92
C TYR A 339 -7.29 8.31 -28.26
N PHE A 340 -6.46 8.26 -29.28
CA PHE A 340 -5.63 9.40 -29.67
C PHE A 340 -6.48 10.61 -30.04
N SER A 341 -7.47 10.41 -30.93
CA SER A 341 -8.34 11.49 -31.40
C SER A 341 -9.17 12.13 -30.30
N TYR A 342 -9.52 11.35 -29.27
CA TYR A 342 -10.20 11.85 -28.08
C TYR A 342 -9.25 12.63 -27.17
N ILE A 343 -8.08 12.06 -26.82
CA ILE A 343 -7.13 12.64 -25.87
C ILE A 343 -6.49 13.92 -26.42
N GLU A 344 -6.34 14.06 -27.73
CA GLU A 344 -5.87 15.28 -28.38
C GLU A 344 -6.79 16.48 -28.13
N LYS A 345 -8.07 16.24 -27.85
CA LYS A 345 -9.09 17.29 -27.61
C LYS A 345 -9.52 17.38 -26.16
N HIS A 346 -9.37 16.31 -25.38
CA HIS A 346 -9.89 16.18 -24.03
C HIS A 346 -8.91 15.43 -23.13
N ASP A 347 -8.77 15.87 -21.89
CA ASP A 347 -8.13 15.03 -20.88
C ASP A 347 -9.02 13.82 -20.57
N LEU A 348 -8.41 12.65 -20.33
CA LEU A 348 -9.11 11.44 -19.93
C LEU A 348 -8.72 11.05 -18.49
N LEU A 349 -9.68 11.08 -17.57
CA LEU A 349 -9.53 10.56 -16.22
C LEU A 349 -10.22 9.21 -16.10
N MET A 350 -9.47 8.18 -15.67
CA MET A 350 -10.01 6.87 -15.34
C MET A 350 -9.91 6.61 -13.83
N SER A 351 -10.92 5.95 -13.27
CA SER A 351 -11.01 5.64 -11.84
C SER A 351 -11.15 4.13 -11.61
N PHE A 352 -10.11 3.54 -11.05
CA PHE A 352 -10.09 2.14 -10.65
C PHE A 352 -10.62 1.98 -9.20
N PRO A 353 -11.22 0.85 -8.84
CA PRO A 353 -11.55 -0.35 -9.62
C PRO A 353 -12.92 -0.25 -10.30
N PHE A 354 -13.49 0.95 -10.39
CA PHE A 354 -14.84 1.19 -10.92
C PHE A 354 -14.86 1.05 -12.45
N GLN A 355 -13.80 1.51 -13.08
CA GLN A 355 -13.49 1.30 -14.50
C GLN A 355 -12.31 0.34 -14.63
N SER A 356 -12.28 -0.39 -15.74
CA SER A 356 -11.20 -1.34 -16.04
C SER A 356 -9.91 -0.61 -16.46
N MET A 357 -8.76 -1.22 -16.22
CA MET A 357 -7.48 -0.76 -16.75
C MET A 357 -7.32 -1.08 -18.25
N MET A 358 -8.21 -1.91 -18.81
CA MET A 358 -8.13 -2.33 -20.22
C MET A 358 -8.12 -1.18 -21.23
N PRO A 359 -8.86 -0.06 -21.07
CA PRO A 359 -8.74 1.08 -21.96
C PRO A 359 -7.31 1.65 -22.05
N PHE A 360 -6.53 1.64 -20.96
CA PHE A 360 -5.12 2.03 -21.01
C PHE A 360 -4.27 1.00 -21.77
N VAL A 361 -4.56 -0.29 -21.63
CA VAL A 361 -3.90 -1.35 -22.41
C VAL A 361 -4.23 -1.19 -23.90
N ASP A 362 -5.50 -0.90 -24.22
CA ASP A 362 -5.94 -0.68 -25.59
C ASP A 362 -5.26 0.57 -26.23
N LEU A 363 -5.02 1.63 -25.44
CA LEU A 363 -4.22 2.81 -25.86
C LEU A 363 -2.77 2.43 -26.21
N ILE A 364 -2.12 1.54 -25.44
CA ILE A 364 -0.77 1.06 -25.78
C ILE A 364 -0.79 0.22 -27.08
N TYR A 365 -1.81 -0.61 -27.29
CA TYR A 365 -1.96 -1.34 -28.57
C TYR A 365 -2.27 -0.41 -29.73
N GLU A 366 -3.06 0.65 -29.54
CA GLU A 366 -3.30 1.68 -30.55
C GLU A 366 -1.98 2.38 -30.91
N ALA A 367 -1.18 2.72 -29.89
CA ALA A 367 0.15 3.29 -30.10
C ALA A 367 1.11 2.34 -30.85
N ALA A 368 1.02 1.04 -30.61
CA ALA A 368 1.83 0.05 -31.33
C ALA A 368 1.46 -0.07 -32.80
N ASP A 369 0.18 0.03 -33.12
CA ASP A 369 -0.34 -0.11 -34.49
C ASP A 369 -0.28 1.21 -35.30
N ASP A 370 -0.16 2.38 -34.65
CA ASP A 370 -0.09 3.69 -35.29
C ASP A 370 1.32 3.93 -35.88
N PRO A 371 1.44 4.08 -37.24
CA PRO A 371 2.74 4.32 -37.87
C PRO A 371 3.41 5.65 -37.44
N GLU A 372 2.65 6.63 -36.95
CA GLU A 372 3.17 7.94 -36.51
C GLU A 372 3.76 7.89 -35.11
N VAL A 373 3.50 6.84 -34.32
CA VAL A 373 4.12 6.67 -33.00
C VAL A 373 5.59 6.28 -33.16
N LEU A 374 6.47 7.08 -32.53
CA LEU A 374 7.92 6.86 -32.51
C LEU A 374 8.35 6.06 -31.29
N SER A 375 7.84 6.44 -30.11
CA SER A 375 8.29 5.84 -28.86
C SER A 375 7.19 5.74 -27.79
N ILE A 376 7.36 4.76 -26.90
CA ILE A 376 6.59 4.58 -25.68
C ILE A 376 7.57 4.46 -24.53
N LYS A 377 7.49 5.36 -23.54
CA LYS A 377 8.31 5.32 -22.33
C LYS A 377 7.44 5.17 -21.11
N ILE A 378 7.75 4.21 -20.22
CA ILE A 378 6.90 3.88 -19.07
C ILE A 378 7.73 3.49 -17.85
N THR A 379 7.26 3.88 -16.65
CA THR A 379 7.82 3.44 -15.37
C THR A 379 7.03 2.25 -14.82
N LEU A 380 7.70 1.16 -14.48
CA LEU A 380 7.09 -0.08 -13.98
C LEU A 380 7.61 -0.37 -12.56
N TYR A 381 6.70 -0.57 -11.59
CA TYR A 381 7.06 -0.82 -10.19
C TYR A 381 6.63 -2.21 -9.70
N ARG A 382 5.39 -2.61 -9.97
CA ARG A 382 4.81 -3.91 -9.64
C ARG A 382 3.89 -4.34 -10.76
N MET A 383 4.18 -5.46 -11.38
CA MET A 383 3.35 -6.04 -12.42
C MET A 383 2.61 -7.28 -11.92
N SER A 384 1.48 -7.61 -12.55
CA SER A 384 0.77 -8.86 -12.28
C SER A 384 1.54 -10.06 -12.85
N GLY A 385 1.33 -11.27 -12.32
CA GLY A 385 2.00 -12.49 -12.81
C GLY A 385 1.72 -12.83 -14.28
N SER A 386 0.71 -12.19 -14.91
CA SER A 386 0.38 -12.26 -16.35
C SER A 386 -0.05 -10.89 -16.84
N SER A 387 0.90 -9.94 -16.92
CA SER A 387 0.61 -8.55 -17.24
C SER A 387 0.28 -8.34 -18.70
N LYS A 388 -0.92 -7.81 -18.97
CA LYS A 388 -1.38 -7.41 -20.30
C LYS A 388 -0.66 -6.15 -20.78
N ILE A 389 -0.28 -5.27 -19.86
CA ILE A 389 0.52 -4.08 -20.16
C ILE A 389 1.90 -4.50 -20.67
N ALA A 390 2.57 -5.44 -19.99
CA ALA A 390 3.86 -5.96 -20.45
C ALA A 390 3.74 -6.61 -21.83
N ALA A 391 2.67 -7.37 -22.08
CA ALA A 391 2.41 -7.94 -23.40
C ALA A 391 2.16 -6.89 -24.47
N ALA A 392 1.47 -5.79 -24.15
CA ALA A 392 1.23 -4.69 -25.09
C ALA A 392 2.53 -3.92 -25.41
N LEU A 393 3.42 -3.73 -24.43
CA LEU A 393 4.73 -3.10 -24.62
C LEU A 393 5.65 -3.98 -25.50
N ALA A 394 5.69 -5.29 -25.23
CA ALA A 394 6.41 -6.25 -26.05
C ALA A 394 5.91 -6.24 -27.51
N TYR A 395 4.59 -6.21 -27.70
CA TYR A 395 3.99 -6.08 -29.04
C TYR A 395 4.36 -4.77 -29.73
N ALA A 396 4.43 -3.65 -28.98
CA ALA A 396 4.86 -2.37 -29.56
C ALA A 396 6.34 -2.40 -30.03
N ALA A 397 7.22 -3.04 -29.24
CA ALA A 397 8.61 -3.24 -29.65
C ALA A 397 8.73 -4.13 -30.90
N ASP A 398 7.97 -5.23 -30.98
CA ASP A 398 7.90 -6.11 -32.17
C ASP A 398 7.40 -5.35 -33.42
N LYS A 399 6.53 -4.35 -33.24
CA LYS A 399 6.08 -3.41 -34.29
C LYS A 399 7.12 -2.33 -34.66
N GLY A 400 8.32 -2.36 -34.06
CA GLY A 400 9.42 -1.45 -34.35
C GLY A 400 9.35 -0.10 -33.62
N LYS A 401 8.55 0.04 -32.56
CA LYS A 401 8.52 1.23 -31.72
C LYS A 401 9.72 1.25 -30.76
N ASP A 402 10.28 2.44 -30.46
CA ASP A 402 11.27 2.58 -29.39
C ASP A 402 10.54 2.49 -28.03
N VAL A 403 10.57 1.32 -27.42
CA VAL A 403 9.91 1.08 -26.13
C VAL A 403 10.93 1.11 -25.01
N LEU A 404 10.83 2.13 -24.12
CA LEU A 404 11.67 2.27 -22.93
C LEU A 404 10.88 1.90 -21.68
N CYS A 405 11.28 0.82 -21.02
CA CYS A 405 10.71 0.38 -19.75
C CYS A 405 11.67 0.66 -18.60
N LEU A 406 11.33 1.61 -17.71
CA LEU A 406 12.06 1.78 -16.46
C LEU A 406 11.45 0.87 -15.40
N LEU A 407 12.22 -0.12 -14.97
CA LEU A 407 11.79 -1.15 -14.02
C LEU A 407 12.46 -0.96 -12.66
N GLU A 408 11.68 -0.80 -11.59
CA GLU A 408 12.20 -0.71 -10.22
C GLU A 408 12.34 -2.11 -9.61
N LEU A 409 13.56 -2.65 -9.63
CA LEU A 409 13.86 -3.99 -9.10
C LEU A 409 13.68 -4.11 -7.57
N ARG A 410 13.75 -3.00 -6.84
CA ARG A 410 13.66 -2.99 -5.36
C ARG A 410 12.23 -2.84 -4.85
N ALA A 411 11.23 -3.23 -5.67
CA ALA A 411 9.85 -3.31 -5.21
C ALA A 411 9.76 -4.44 -4.16
N ARG A 412 9.66 -4.06 -2.88
CA ARG A 412 9.78 -5.00 -1.74
C ARG A 412 8.76 -6.14 -1.85
N PHE A 413 9.26 -7.37 -1.81
CA PHE A 413 8.55 -8.65 -1.97
C PHE A 413 8.10 -9.01 -3.40
N ASP A 414 8.39 -8.16 -4.40
CA ASP A 414 8.14 -8.43 -5.81
C ASP A 414 9.45 -8.45 -6.63
N GLU A 415 10.59 -8.45 -5.96
CA GLU A 415 11.91 -8.34 -6.58
C GLU A 415 12.14 -9.43 -7.64
N GLN A 416 11.79 -10.69 -7.34
CA GLN A 416 11.97 -11.79 -8.30
C GLN A 416 11.05 -11.65 -9.51
N ASN A 417 9.78 -11.35 -9.30
CA ASN A 417 8.83 -11.14 -10.38
C ASN A 417 9.28 -10.00 -11.33
N ASN A 418 9.87 -8.94 -10.79
CA ASN A 418 10.37 -7.84 -11.61
C ASN A 418 11.64 -8.23 -12.38
N ILE A 419 12.50 -9.11 -11.84
CA ILE A 419 13.63 -9.68 -12.58
C ILE A 419 13.12 -10.49 -13.78
N ASP A 420 12.17 -11.41 -13.55
CA ASP A 420 11.61 -12.26 -14.61
C ASP A 420 10.96 -11.43 -15.73
N TYR A 421 10.25 -10.33 -15.37
CA TYR A 421 9.69 -9.41 -16.35
C TYR A 421 10.75 -8.60 -17.11
N SER A 422 11.86 -8.24 -16.47
CA SER A 422 12.93 -7.52 -17.16
C SER A 422 13.52 -8.34 -18.30
N GLU A 423 13.75 -9.63 -18.06
CA GLU A 423 14.26 -10.56 -19.07
C GLU A 423 13.25 -10.70 -20.24
N MET A 424 11.98 -10.90 -19.93
CA MET A 424 10.93 -11.02 -20.94
C MET A 424 10.79 -9.77 -21.85
N LEU A 425 10.87 -8.58 -21.26
CA LEU A 425 10.78 -7.32 -22.01
C LEU A 425 12.04 -7.08 -22.87
N GLU A 426 13.24 -7.40 -22.36
CA GLU A 426 14.48 -7.32 -23.12
C GLU A 426 14.47 -8.30 -24.30
N ASP A 427 14.04 -9.54 -24.10
CA ASP A 427 13.91 -10.54 -25.16
C ASP A 427 12.91 -10.12 -26.26
N ALA A 428 11.89 -9.35 -25.90
CA ALA A 428 10.93 -8.79 -26.83
C ALA A 428 11.44 -7.53 -27.58
N GLY A 429 12.67 -7.07 -27.29
CA GLY A 429 13.28 -5.90 -27.95
C GLY A 429 12.99 -4.56 -27.25
N CYS A 430 12.36 -4.56 -26.07
CA CYS A 430 12.24 -3.34 -25.27
C CYS A 430 13.59 -2.95 -24.68
N ARG A 431 13.85 -1.65 -24.60
CA ARG A 431 14.97 -1.12 -23.84
C ARG A 431 14.58 -1.04 -22.37
N VAL A 432 15.18 -1.90 -21.54
CA VAL A 432 14.94 -1.91 -20.09
C VAL A 432 16.05 -1.18 -19.37
N ILE A 433 15.66 -0.26 -18.48
CA ILE A 433 16.59 0.40 -17.53
C ILE A 433 16.10 0.18 -16.12
N TYR A 434 17.03 0.16 -15.18
CA TYR A 434 16.72 -0.03 -13.76
C TYR A 434 16.74 1.30 -13.03
N GLY A 435 15.98 1.38 -11.93
CA GLY A 435 15.88 2.62 -11.14
C GLY A 435 17.23 3.13 -10.60
N LEU A 436 17.21 4.35 -10.08
CA LEU A 436 18.39 5.02 -9.54
C LEU A 436 18.96 4.31 -8.31
N PRO A 437 20.29 4.30 -8.09
CA PRO A 437 20.91 3.61 -6.95
C PRO A 437 20.35 4.06 -5.59
N GLU A 438 20.20 5.36 -5.36
CA GLU A 438 19.79 5.93 -4.08
C GLU A 438 18.31 6.32 -4.01
N HIS A 439 17.66 6.56 -5.14
CA HIS A 439 16.27 6.95 -5.23
C HIS A 439 15.42 5.84 -5.88
N LYS A 440 14.36 5.40 -5.20
CA LYS A 440 13.44 4.45 -5.82
C LYS A 440 12.51 5.18 -6.79
N VAL A 441 12.38 4.66 -7.99
CA VAL A 441 11.40 5.17 -8.95
C VAL A 441 10.03 4.58 -8.61
N HIS A 442 9.14 5.43 -8.11
CA HIS A 442 7.80 5.04 -7.68
C HIS A 442 6.69 5.77 -8.45
N SER A 443 7.07 6.65 -9.39
CA SER A 443 6.12 7.30 -10.30
C SER A 443 5.36 6.27 -11.13
N LYS A 444 4.16 6.64 -11.58
CA LYS A 444 3.37 5.94 -12.56
C LYS A 444 3.20 6.92 -13.69
N LEU A 445 4.17 6.91 -14.57
CA LEU A 445 4.35 7.85 -15.66
C LEU A 445 4.53 7.09 -16.96
N CYS A 446 3.76 7.47 -17.97
CA CYS A 446 3.90 6.98 -19.34
C CYS A 446 3.85 8.16 -20.29
N VAL A 447 4.69 8.16 -21.31
CA VAL A 447 4.65 9.12 -22.42
C VAL A 447 4.75 8.39 -23.75
N ILE A 448 3.84 8.72 -24.65
CA ILE A 448 3.77 8.22 -26.03
C ILE A 448 4.09 9.41 -26.94
N THR A 449 5.14 9.31 -27.75
CA THR A 449 5.55 10.36 -28.67
C THR A 449 5.19 9.98 -30.08
N ARG A 450 4.49 10.88 -30.78
CA ARG A 450 4.06 10.76 -32.19
C ARG A 450 4.72 11.86 -33.03
N GLN A 451 4.85 11.56 -34.34
CA GLN A 451 5.30 12.53 -35.33
C GLN A 451 4.30 12.61 -36.49
N HIS A 452 3.60 13.73 -36.57
CA HIS A 452 2.65 13.99 -37.64
C HIS A 452 3.10 15.21 -38.44
N GLY A 453 3.25 15.08 -39.77
CA GLY A 453 3.60 16.21 -40.64
C GLY A 453 4.90 16.95 -40.26
N GLY A 454 5.85 16.27 -39.59
CA GLY A 454 7.11 16.87 -39.09
C GLY A 454 7.02 17.48 -37.68
N ASN A 455 5.84 17.58 -37.09
CA ASN A 455 5.65 18.03 -35.71
C ASN A 455 5.59 16.85 -34.75
N LEU A 456 6.15 17.02 -33.55
CA LEU A 456 6.03 16.05 -32.46
C LEU A 456 4.83 16.40 -31.59
N SER A 457 4.05 15.40 -31.26
CA SER A 457 3.00 15.47 -30.25
C SER A 457 3.21 14.39 -29.18
N ARG A 458 2.70 14.64 -27.98
CA ARG A 458 2.89 13.73 -26.85
C ARG A 458 1.59 13.46 -26.13
N ILE A 459 1.37 12.20 -25.76
CA ILE A 459 0.31 11.82 -24.82
C ILE A 459 1.00 11.37 -23.55
N THR A 460 0.67 12.05 -22.44
CA THR A 460 1.26 11.81 -21.11
C THR A 460 0.22 11.28 -20.15
N GLN A 461 0.55 10.20 -19.46
CA GLN A 461 -0.28 9.64 -18.41
C GLN A 461 0.44 9.72 -17.07
N VAL A 462 -0.29 10.16 -16.02
CA VAL A 462 0.14 10.09 -14.62
C VAL A 462 -0.91 9.33 -13.82
N GLY A 463 -0.46 8.32 -13.06
CA GLY A 463 -1.34 7.50 -12.22
C GLY A 463 -1.02 7.59 -10.73
N THR A 464 -2.02 7.31 -9.90
CA THR A 464 -1.82 7.15 -8.45
C THR A 464 -1.42 5.72 -8.08
N GLY A 465 -1.83 4.73 -8.87
CA GLY A 465 -1.60 3.29 -8.69
C GLY A 465 -0.71 2.65 -9.73
N ASN A 466 -0.21 1.45 -9.42
CA ASN A 466 0.68 0.70 -10.29
C ASN A 466 -0.04 0.21 -11.57
N TYR A 467 0.73 -0.02 -12.62
CA TYR A 467 0.28 -0.72 -13.83
C TYR A 467 0.16 -2.23 -13.55
N ASN A 468 -0.92 -2.59 -12.84
CA ASN A 468 -1.18 -3.96 -12.42
C ASN A 468 -2.67 -4.22 -12.43
N GLU A 469 -3.12 -5.03 -13.36
CA GLU A 469 -4.53 -5.28 -13.65
C GLU A 469 -5.25 -5.92 -12.46
N VAL A 470 -4.56 -6.79 -11.71
CA VAL A 470 -5.12 -7.49 -10.54
C VAL A 470 -5.36 -6.51 -9.39
N THR A 471 -4.37 -5.66 -9.08
CA THR A 471 -4.55 -4.64 -8.03
C THR A 471 -5.48 -3.52 -8.49
N GLY A 472 -5.55 -3.25 -9.80
CA GLY A 472 -6.50 -2.32 -10.41
C GLY A 472 -7.97 -2.71 -10.19
N GLU A 473 -8.27 -3.98 -9.88
CA GLU A 473 -9.62 -4.45 -9.50
C GLU A 473 -9.88 -4.41 -7.98
N GLN A 474 -8.87 -4.10 -7.18
CA GLN A 474 -8.92 -4.17 -5.72
C GLN A 474 -8.66 -2.84 -5.02
N TYR A 475 -7.95 -1.91 -5.66
CA TYR A 475 -7.51 -0.64 -5.10
C TYR A 475 -8.21 0.52 -5.78
N THR A 476 -8.61 1.53 -4.99
CA THR A 476 -9.07 2.78 -5.59
C THR A 476 -7.86 3.56 -6.08
N ASP A 477 -7.77 3.78 -7.38
CA ASP A 477 -6.72 4.56 -8.00
C ASP A 477 -7.25 5.43 -9.15
N LEU A 478 -6.46 6.40 -9.56
CA LEU A 478 -6.79 7.36 -10.60
C LEU A 478 -5.68 7.36 -11.66
N SER A 479 -6.06 7.58 -12.92
CA SER A 479 -5.15 7.71 -14.05
C SER A 479 -5.61 8.85 -14.92
N LEU A 480 -4.80 9.91 -15.02
CA LEU A 480 -5.05 11.10 -15.83
C LEU A 480 -4.16 11.07 -17.07
N ILE A 481 -4.78 11.20 -18.23
CA ILE A 481 -4.12 11.16 -19.54
C ILE A 481 -4.41 12.46 -20.26
N THR A 482 -3.39 13.10 -20.81
CA THR A 482 -3.47 14.40 -21.48
C THR A 482 -2.56 14.47 -22.70
N ALA A 483 -2.92 15.30 -23.67
CA ALA A 483 -2.08 15.68 -24.78
C ALA A 483 -1.42 17.07 -24.59
N ARG A 484 -1.44 17.62 -23.38
CA ARG A 484 -0.77 18.90 -23.09
C ARG A 484 0.73 18.80 -23.33
N GLU A 485 1.25 19.66 -24.20
CA GLU A 485 2.64 19.63 -24.64
C GLU A 485 3.62 19.82 -23.47
N GLU A 486 3.31 20.70 -22.52
CA GLU A 486 4.15 20.97 -21.36
C GLU A 486 4.32 19.72 -20.48
N ALA A 487 3.23 18.95 -20.29
CA ALA A 487 3.29 17.70 -19.53
C ALA A 487 4.12 16.65 -20.26
N GLY A 488 4.05 16.62 -21.61
CA GLY A 488 4.83 15.74 -22.45
C GLY A 488 6.32 16.06 -22.40
N LEU A 489 6.68 17.34 -22.48
CA LEU A 489 8.08 17.79 -22.39
C LEU A 489 8.69 17.48 -21.03
N ASP A 490 7.97 17.73 -19.93
CA ASP A 490 8.41 17.39 -18.59
C ASP A 490 8.61 15.87 -18.40
N ALA A 491 7.71 15.06 -18.95
CA ALA A 491 7.83 13.61 -18.92
C ALA A 491 9.05 13.11 -19.70
N GLU A 492 9.28 13.66 -20.90
CA GLU A 492 10.46 13.33 -21.71
C GLU A 492 11.77 13.70 -20.99
N ALA A 493 11.82 14.90 -20.39
CA ALA A 493 12.98 15.35 -19.61
C ALA A 493 13.23 14.44 -18.40
N ALA A 494 12.17 14.00 -17.73
CA ALA A 494 12.26 13.05 -16.61
C ALA A 494 12.84 11.71 -17.07
N PHE A 495 12.34 11.13 -18.17
CA PHE A 495 12.88 9.88 -18.70
C PHE A 495 14.34 10.04 -19.18
N ALA A 496 14.68 11.15 -19.81
CA ALA A 496 16.07 11.43 -20.24
C ALA A 496 17.04 11.44 -19.06
N ALA A 497 16.69 12.11 -17.96
CA ALA A 497 17.48 12.11 -16.74
C ALA A 497 17.60 10.70 -16.14
N LEU A 498 16.50 9.97 -16.04
CA LEU A 498 16.48 8.61 -15.48
C LEU A 498 17.31 7.61 -16.31
N VAL A 499 17.33 7.75 -17.64
CA VAL A 499 18.22 6.98 -18.53
C VAL A 499 19.70 7.25 -18.22
N ASN A 500 20.04 8.49 -17.89
CA ASN A 500 21.41 8.87 -17.54
C ASN A 500 21.79 8.55 -16.08
N GLY A 501 20.86 7.96 -15.31
CA GLY A 501 21.08 7.68 -13.88
C GLY A 501 20.99 8.92 -12.99
N GLU A 502 20.32 9.97 -13.46
CA GLU A 502 20.18 11.26 -12.80
C GLU A 502 18.77 11.45 -12.21
N ILE A 503 18.68 12.33 -11.19
CA ILE A 503 17.40 12.76 -10.66
C ILE A 503 16.72 13.64 -11.71
N PRO A 504 15.41 13.43 -12.00
CA PRO A 504 14.67 14.26 -12.92
C PRO A 504 14.77 15.75 -12.55
N PRO A 505 14.93 16.65 -13.53
CA PRO A 505 15.03 18.08 -13.29
C PRO A 505 13.72 18.66 -12.73
N GLU A 506 13.77 19.91 -12.30
CA GLU A 506 12.57 20.65 -11.98
C GLU A 506 11.69 20.78 -13.23
N ALA A 507 10.43 20.41 -13.09
CA ALA A 507 9.44 20.39 -14.17
C ALA A 507 8.50 21.61 -14.09
N HIS A 508 7.95 22.02 -15.21
CA HIS A 508 7.08 23.19 -15.30
C HIS A 508 5.61 22.86 -14.96
N CYS A 509 5.08 21.79 -15.53
CA CYS A 509 3.71 21.33 -15.42
C CYS A 509 3.56 20.20 -14.41
N LEU A 510 4.44 19.19 -14.49
CA LEU A 510 4.43 18.07 -13.56
C LEU A 510 5.15 18.44 -12.26
N TRP A 511 4.69 17.88 -11.13
CA TRP A 511 5.52 17.87 -9.93
C TRP A 511 6.27 16.55 -9.88
N ILE A 512 7.58 16.62 -9.84
CA ILE A 512 8.41 15.43 -9.79
C ILE A 512 9.30 15.48 -8.52
N ALA A 513 9.06 14.53 -7.61
CA ALA A 513 9.93 14.37 -6.45
C ALA A 513 11.30 13.80 -6.88
N PRO A 514 12.38 14.14 -6.16
CA PRO A 514 12.41 14.91 -4.91
C PRO A 514 12.42 16.43 -5.10
N LEU A 515 12.63 16.96 -6.32
CA LEU A 515 12.92 18.38 -6.49
C LEU A 515 11.69 19.28 -6.40
N SER A 516 10.55 18.92 -6.99
CA SER A 516 9.41 19.83 -7.08
C SER A 516 8.19 19.48 -6.21
N PHE A 517 8.00 18.24 -5.77
CA PHE A 517 6.80 17.88 -5.00
C PHE A 517 6.68 18.67 -3.69
N LYS A 518 7.70 18.60 -2.80
CA LYS A 518 7.66 19.28 -1.50
C LYS A 518 7.58 20.80 -1.65
N PRO A 519 8.43 21.47 -2.44
CA PRO A 519 8.36 22.92 -2.65
C PRO A 519 6.99 23.38 -3.16
N ARG A 520 6.43 22.73 -4.18
CA ARG A 520 5.13 23.07 -4.75
C ARG A 520 3.98 22.84 -3.77
N LEU A 521 4.05 21.77 -2.96
CA LEU A 521 3.09 21.53 -1.89
C LEU A 521 3.11 22.66 -0.86
N MET A 522 4.30 23.06 -0.40
CA MET A 522 4.47 24.14 0.57
C MET A 522 3.98 25.48 0.00
N GLU A 523 4.31 25.81 -1.24
CA GLU A 523 3.83 27.02 -1.93
C GLU A 523 2.30 27.11 -1.97
N LEU A 524 1.60 26.00 -2.25
CA LEU A 524 0.14 25.98 -2.29
C LEU A 524 -0.47 26.08 -0.90
N LEU A 525 0.16 25.51 0.11
CA LEU A 525 -0.28 25.69 1.50
C LEU A 525 -0.09 27.14 1.95
N ASP A 526 1.04 27.81 1.59
CA ASP A 526 1.27 29.23 1.87
C ASP A 526 0.24 30.12 1.17
N ARG A 527 -0.16 29.78 -0.07
CA ARG A 527 -1.25 30.46 -0.78
C ARG A 527 -2.57 30.39 0.00
N GLU A 528 -2.91 29.23 0.55
CA GLU A 528 -4.14 29.09 1.32
C GLU A 528 -4.03 29.76 2.70
N ILE A 529 -2.85 29.77 3.35
CA ILE A 529 -2.60 30.56 4.57
C ILE A 529 -2.87 32.04 4.33
N ALA A 530 -2.37 32.60 3.21
CA ALA A 530 -2.62 33.98 2.84
C ALA A 530 -4.12 34.32 2.62
N ARG A 531 -4.97 33.32 2.37
CA ARG A 531 -6.44 33.48 2.21
C ARG A 531 -7.17 33.39 3.56
N GLY A 532 -6.50 32.98 4.64
CA GLY A 532 -7.08 32.85 5.98
C GLY A 532 -8.33 31.96 6.02
N GLU A 533 -9.42 32.42 6.62
CA GLU A 533 -10.70 31.69 6.73
C GLU A 533 -11.31 31.26 5.38
N LYS A 534 -10.94 31.91 4.27
CA LYS A 534 -11.36 31.54 2.91
C LYS A 534 -10.50 30.44 2.32
N GLY A 535 -9.35 30.13 2.93
CA GLY A 535 -8.46 29.06 2.49
C GLY A 535 -9.12 27.70 2.65
N ARG A 536 -8.89 26.79 1.70
CA ARG A 536 -9.42 25.43 1.68
C ARG A 536 -8.35 24.46 1.24
N VAL A 537 -8.14 23.44 2.03
CA VAL A 537 -7.23 22.34 1.72
C VAL A 537 -7.96 21.02 1.90
N ALA A 538 -7.96 20.15 0.90
CA ALA A 538 -8.47 18.80 1.02
C ALA A 538 -7.45 17.81 0.43
N ILE A 539 -6.92 16.91 1.25
CA ILE A 539 -5.90 15.95 0.82
C ILE A 539 -6.35 14.52 1.09
N LYS A 540 -6.50 13.74 0.02
CA LYS A 540 -6.63 12.28 0.11
C LYS A 540 -5.27 11.65 -0.11
N ALA A 541 -4.79 10.88 0.86
CA ALA A 541 -3.51 10.19 0.78
C ALA A 541 -3.50 8.90 1.63
N ASN A 542 -2.44 8.10 1.48
CA ASN A 542 -2.33 6.90 2.32
C ASN A 542 -1.64 7.19 3.66
N ALA A 543 -0.77 8.20 3.73
CA ALA A 543 -0.04 8.49 4.96
C ALA A 543 0.43 9.93 5.06
N LEU A 544 0.47 10.43 6.31
CA LEU A 544 1.02 11.72 6.71
C LEU A 544 1.95 11.51 7.91
N ASN A 545 3.26 11.81 7.73
CA ASN A 545 4.29 11.69 8.78
C ASN A 545 5.52 12.59 8.54
N ASN A 546 5.51 13.45 7.53
CA ASN A 546 6.60 14.42 7.35
C ASN A 546 6.39 15.61 8.29
N VAL A 547 7.42 15.95 9.08
CA VAL A 547 7.35 16.99 10.12
C VAL A 547 7.00 18.34 9.52
N GLU A 548 7.74 18.79 8.51
CA GLU A 548 7.57 20.10 7.89
C GLU A 548 6.19 20.29 7.27
N VAL A 549 5.65 19.24 6.62
CA VAL A 549 4.28 19.27 6.08
C VAL A 549 3.25 19.35 7.22
N MET A 550 3.45 18.61 8.31
CA MET A 550 2.53 18.67 9.46
C MET A 550 2.57 20.03 10.15
N GLU A 551 3.74 20.60 10.34
CA GLU A 551 3.91 21.96 10.87
C GLU A 551 3.22 23.00 9.96
N LYS A 552 3.37 22.89 8.64
CA LYS A 552 2.71 23.76 7.68
C LYS A 552 1.16 23.62 7.72
N LEU A 553 0.65 22.42 7.94
CA LEU A 553 -0.79 22.18 8.13
C LEU A 553 -1.29 22.79 9.46
N ILE A 554 -0.47 22.81 10.51
CA ILE A 554 -0.78 23.52 11.76
C ILE A 554 -0.86 25.03 11.50
N GLU A 555 0.12 25.59 10.78
CA GLU A 555 0.08 27.01 10.37
C GLU A 555 -1.21 27.34 9.56
N CYS A 556 -1.60 26.44 8.63
CA CYS A 556 -2.88 26.59 7.93
C CYS A 556 -4.06 26.67 8.89
N SER A 557 -4.14 25.77 9.86
CA SER A 557 -5.21 25.74 10.86
C SER A 557 -5.22 27.03 11.70
N GLN A 558 -4.07 27.48 12.17
CA GLN A 558 -3.91 28.69 12.95
C GLN A 558 -4.28 29.96 12.18
N ALA A 559 -4.10 29.94 10.86
CA ALA A 559 -4.55 31.03 9.97
C ALA A 559 -6.05 30.98 9.64
N GLY A 560 -6.79 29.98 10.15
CA GLY A 560 -8.23 29.81 9.91
C GLY A 560 -8.58 29.02 8.66
N VAL A 561 -7.58 28.46 7.95
CA VAL A 561 -7.81 27.61 6.77
C VAL A 561 -8.51 26.31 7.18
N LYS A 562 -9.56 25.93 6.48
CA LYS A 562 -10.21 24.62 6.67
C LYS A 562 -9.44 23.54 5.96
N VAL A 563 -8.97 22.55 6.73
CA VAL A 563 -8.15 21.43 6.26
C VAL A 563 -8.88 20.10 6.46
N GLU A 564 -9.12 19.39 5.38
CA GLU A 564 -9.72 18.06 5.38
C GLU A 564 -8.71 17.01 4.91
N LEU A 565 -8.40 16.06 5.76
CA LEU A 565 -7.43 15.00 5.51
C LEU A 565 -8.13 13.65 5.45
N PHE A 566 -8.14 13.01 4.28
CA PHE A 566 -8.66 11.65 4.06
C PHE A 566 -7.48 10.69 4.04
N ILE A 567 -7.04 10.23 5.23
CA ILE A 567 -5.83 9.42 5.40
C ILE A 567 -6.19 7.99 5.76
N ARG A 568 -5.96 7.07 4.83
CA ARG A 568 -6.27 5.65 5.04
C ARG A 568 -5.43 5.00 6.15
N GLY A 569 -4.13 5.24 6.16
CA GLY A 569 -3.14 4.53 7.00
C GLY A 569 -2.58 5.39 8.12
N ILE A 570 -1.29 5.65 8.05
CA ILE A 570 -0.56 6.42 9.07
C ILE A 570 -0.97 7.90 8.99
N CYS A 571 -1.43 8.44 10.11
CA CYS A 571 -1.58 9.87 10.33
C CYS A 571 -0.92 10.21 11.66
N SER A 572 0.18 10.96 11.61
CA SER A 572 0.92 11.35 12.82
C SER A 572 0.53 12.73 13.35
N LEU A 573 -0.44 13.41 12.77
CA LEU A 573 -0.99 14.69 13.23
C LEU A 573 -2.34 14.49 13.91
N ARG A 574 -2.50 14.98 15.14
CA ARG A 574 -3.79 14.96 15.86
C ARG A 574 -4.66 16.12 15.38
N PRO A 575 -5.91 15.89 14.95
CA PRO A 575 -6.84 16.95 14.58
C PRO A 575 -7.56 17.52 15.79
N GLY A 576 -8.15 18.71 15.65
CA GLY A 576 -9.09 19.29 16.62
C GLY A 576 -8.47 19.70 17.94
N VAL A 577 -7.16 19.89 18.01
CA VAL A 577 -6.46 20.40 19.21
C VAL A 577 -6.60 21.91 19.26
N PRO A 578 -7.18 22.49 20.33
CA PRO A 578 -7.41 23.93 20.45
C PRO A 578 -6.13 24.76 20.27
N GLY A 579 -6.20 25.83 19.50
CA GLY A 579 -5.10 26.74 19.21
C GLY A 579 -4.02 26.17 18.25
N MET A 580 -4.17 24.94 17.82
CA MET A 580 -3.19 24.26 16.95
C MET A 580 -3.85 23.67 15.70
N THR A 581 -4.72 22.67 15.84
CA THR A 581 -5.30 21.90 14.72
C THR A 581 -6.84 21.93 14.75
N GLU A 582 -7.45 22.91 15.37
CA GLU A 582 -8.90 23.02 15.52
C GLU A 582 -9.65 23.07 14.19
N ASN A 583 -9.01 23.60 13.13
CA ASN A 583 -9.56 23.67 11.77
C ASN A 583 -9.15 22.45 10.89
N ILE A 584 -8.50 21.44 11.48
CA ILE A 584 -8.13 20.22 10.77
C ILE A 584 -9.09 19.08 11.13
N THR A 585 -9.60 18.42 10.12
CA THR A 585 -10.33 17.16 10.27
C THR A 585 -9.56 16.02 9.61
N VAL A 586 -9.58 14.85 10.24
CA VAL A 586 -8.96 13.63 9.69
C VAL A 586 -10.00 12.52 9.65
N SER A 587 -10.21 11.94 8.49
CA SER A 587 -11.07 10.78 8.31
C SER A 587 -10.35 9.65 7.57
N SER A 588 -10.84 8.44 7.75
CA SER A 588 -10.25 7.23 7.18
C SER A 588 -11.35 6.26 6.77
N VAL A 589 -11.31 5.80 5.53
CA VAL A 589 -12.19 4.77 5.01
C VAL A 589 -11.42 3.46 4.87
N VAL A 590 -11.97 2.39 5.46
CA VAL A 590 -11.58 0.99 5.24
C VAL A 590 -12.82 0.24 4.82
N GLY A 591 -12.80 -0.36 3.65
CA GLY A 591 -13.98 -1.01 3.08
C GLY A 591 -13.61 -2.10 2.08
N ARG A 592 -14.55 -2.37 1.19
CA ARG A 592 -14.46 -3.43 0.17
C ARG A 592 -13.20 -3.34 -0.67
N TRP A 593 -12.86 -2.13 -1.11
CA TRP A 593 -11.66 -1.81 -1.88
C TRP A 593 -10.65 -1.04 -1.02
N LEU A 594 -9.38 -1.20 -1.32
CA LEU A 594 -8.32 -0.49 -0.62
C LEU A 594 -8.26 0.97 -1.11
N GLU A 595 -8.48 1.93 -0.22
CA GLU A 595 -8.31 3.35 -0.53
C GLU A 595 -6.83 3.64 -0.80
N HIS A 596 -6.47 3.92 -2.06
CA HIS A 596 -5.07 4.05 -2.47
C HIS A 596 -4.78 5.31 -3.29
N SER A 597 -5.77 5.90 -3.95
CA SER A 597 -5.58 7.12 -4.74
C SER A 597 -5.11 8.30 -3.88
N ARG A 598 -4.40 9.24 -4.52
CA ARG A 598 -3.97 10.49 -3.91
C ARG A 598 -4.54 11.64 -4.72
N ILE A 599 -5.18 12.56 -3.99
CA ILE A 599 -5.74 13.81 -4.52
C ILE A 599 -5.29 14.93 -3.59
N TYR A 600 -4.76 15.99 -4.16
CA TYR A 600 -4.37 17.20 -3.46
C TYR A 600 -5.18 18.36 -4.01
N SER A 601 -6.01 18.98 -3.18
CA SER A 601 -6.91 20.08 -3.54
C SER A 601 -6.62 21.31 -2.70
N PHE A 602 -6.46 22.45 -3.36
CA PHE A 602 -6.19 23.75 -2.75
C PHE A 602 -7.15 24.78 -3.33
N GLY A 603 -7.83 25.54 -2.46
CA GLY A 603 -8.86 26.48 -2.84
C GLY A 603 -10.21 25.83 -3.16
N GLU A 604 -11.15 26.62 -3.63
CA GLU A 604 -12.51 26.22 -4.04
C GLU A 604 -12.98 27.02 -5.27
N GLY A 605 -14.00 26.51 -5.98
CA GLY A 605 -14.58 27.17 -7.15
C GLY A 605 -13.59 27.25 -8.33
N GLU A 606 -13.55 28.41 -8.99
CA GLU A 606 -12.68 28.64 -10.16
C GLU A 606 -11.20 28.62 -9.80
N ASP A 607 -10.84 29.13 -8.60
CA ASP A 607 -9.46 29.17 -8.09
C ASP A 607 -8.95 27.85 -7.55
N GLN A 608 -9.77 26.80 -7.52
CA GLN A 608 -9.39 25.49 -7.03
C GLN A 608 -8.31 24.86 -7.93
N ARG A 609 -7.27 24.35 -7.32
CA ARG A 609 -6.24 23.55 -7.99
C ARG A 609 -6.29 22.12 -7.48
N LEU A 610 -6.38 21.17 -8.40
CA LEU A 610 -6.54 19.74 -8.11
C LEU A 610 -5.43 18.94 -8.77
N PHE A 611 -4.73 18.13 -7.98
CA PHE A 611 -3.64 17.29 -8.45
C PHE A 611 -3.86 15.84 -8.07
N ILE A 612 -3.45 14.94 -8.97
CA ILE A 612 -3.30 13.52 -8.64
C ILE A 612 -1.83 13.12 -8.77
N GLY A 613 -1.42 12.11 -8.03
CA GLY A 613 -0.04 11.62 -8.13
C GLY A 613 0.24 10.38 -7.30
N SER A 614 1.50 9.96 -7.33
CA SER A 614 1.92 8.68 -6.73
C SER A 614 2.43 8.78 -5.29
N GLY A 615 2.70 10.00 -4.79
CA GLY A 615 3.36 10.24 -3.51
C GLY A 615 2.42 10.55 -2.35
N ASP A 616 2.79 10.07 -1.15
CA ASP A 616 2.20 10.43 0.14
C ASP A 616 3.09 11.47 0.85
N MET A 617 2.58 12.10 1.90
CA MET A 617 3.32 13.06 2.74
C MET A 617 4.24 12.35 3.74
N LEU A 618 5.20 11.60 3.22
CA LEU A 618 6.23 10.87 3.98
C LEU A 618 7.62 11.30 3.50
N ASN A 619 8.62 11.36 4.40
CA ASN A 619 10.00 11.74 4.06
C ASN A 619 10.53 10.98 2.84
N ARG A 620 10.26 9.66 2.78
CA ARG A 620 10.72 8.84 1.64
C ARG A 620 10.09 9.22 0.30
N ASN A 621 8.83 9.69 0.27
CA ASN A 621 8.15 10.11 -0.95
C ASN A 621 8.57 11.51 -1.38
N LEU A 622 8.84 12.38 -0.41
CA LEU A 622 9.24 13.75 -0.64
C LEU A 622 10.71 13.90 -1.04
N GLU A 623 11.61 13.03 -0.49
CA GLU A 623 13.05 13.25 -0.52
C GLU A 623 13.87 12.10 -1.15
N ARG A 624 13.33 10.86 -1.18
CA ARG A 624 14.10 9.65 -1.54
C ARG A 624 13.44 8.78 -2.60
N ARG A 625 12.45 9.34 -3.29
CA ARG A 625 11.76 8.66 -4.38
C ARG A 625 11.55 9.60 -5.54
N VAL A 626 11.45 9.04 -6.73
CA VAL A 626 10.87 9.71 -7.88
C VAL A 626 9.38 9.44 -7.87
N GLU A 627 8.58 10.46 -7.59
CA GLU A 627 7.12 10.47 -7.65
C GLU A 627 6.69 11.45 -8.72
N ALA A 628 5.52 11.27 -9.32
CA ALA A 628 4.98 12.19 -10.32
C ALA A 628 3.57 12.61 -9.97
N PHE A 629 3.25 13.89 -10.23
CA PHE A 629 1.93 14.47 -10.04
C PHE A 629 1.56 15.32 -11.25
N MET A 630 0.26 15.35 -11.56
CA MET A 630 -0.30 16.15 -12.63
C MET A 630 -1.57 16.87 -12.19
N GLU A 631 -1.71 18.12 -12.60
CA GLU A 631 -2.90 18.92 -12.35
C GLU A 631 -4.04 18.57 -13.33
N ALA A 632 -5.24 18.37 -12.78
CA ALA A 632 -6.47 18.27 -13.53
C ALA A 632 -6.99 19.67 -13.83
N VAL A 633 -6.86 20.11 -15.06
CA VAL A 633 -7.19 21.50 -15.47
C VAL A 633 -8.53 21.62 -16.16
N THR A 634 -9.02 20.55 -16.81
CA THR A 634 -10.29 20.60 -17.53
C THR A 634 -11.49 20.55 -16.56
N PRO A 635 -12.60 21.21 -16.87
CA PRO A 635 -13.79 21.19 -16.01
C PRO A 635 -14.28 19.78 -15.71
N ASP A 636 -14.23 18.88 -16.69
CA ASP A 636 -14.66 17.50 -16.57
C ASP A 636 -13.80 16.69 -15.59
N THR A 637 -12.48 16.77 -15.70
CA THR A 637 -11.58 16.06 -14.79
C THR A 637 -11.63 16.63 -13.37
N ARG A 638 -11.83 17.95 -13.23
CA ARG A 638 -12.01 18.61 -11.93
C ARG A 638 -13.31 18.17 -11.26
N GLU A 639 -14.43 18.09 -12.01
CA GLU A 639 -15.70 17.58 -11.49
C GLU A 639 -15.54 16.14 -10.97
N GLN A 640 -14.91 15.26 -11.72
CA GLN A 640 -14.70 13.87 -11.33
C GLN A 640 -13.88 13.76 -10.03
N LEU A 641 -12.83 14.55 -9.87
CA LEU A 641 -12.00 14.54 -8.65
C LEU A 641 -12.79 15.12 -7.44
N ASN A 642 -13.56 16.18 -7.65
CA ASN A 642 -14.43 16.71 -6.61
C ASN A 642 -15.50 15.69 -6.20
N ARG A 643 -16.05 14.92 -7.14
CA ARG A 643 -16.98 13.82 -6.83
C ARG A 643 -16.34 12.75 -5.91
N VAL A 644 -15.05 12.46 -6.09
CA VAL A 644 -14.33 11.55 -5.19
C VAL A 644 -14.23 12.16 -3.78
N LEU A 645 -13.84 13.42 -3.66
CA LEU A 645 -13.73 14.10 -2.36
C LEU A 645 -15.09 14.23 -1.67
N ASP A 646 -16.14 14.56 -2.41
CA ASP A 646 -17.50 14.70 -1.88
C ASP A 646 -18.07 13.34 -1.40
N ALA A 647 -17.78 12.27 -2.13
CA ALA A 647 -18.18 10.94 -1.69
C ALA A 647 -17.53 10.58 -0.34
N LEU A 648 -16.25 10.92 -0.15
CA LEU A 648 -15.55 10.69 1.12
C LEU A 648 -16.07 11.57 2.27
N ARG A 649 -16.40 12.83 2.02
CA ARG A 649 -17.04 13.75 3.00
C ARG A 649 -18.37 13.22 3.49
N ASN A 650 -19.13 12.62 2.59
CA ASN A 650 -20.48 12.14 2.83
C ASN A 650 -20.57 10.66 3.22
N ASP A 651 -19.45 9.95 3.36
CA ASP A 651 -19.44 8.55 3.79
C ASP A 651 -19.80 8.46 5.28
N ARG A 652 -20.97 7.89 5.58
CA ARG A 652 -21.45 7.63 6.95
C ARG A 652 -21.44 6.15 7.31
N GLU A 653 -21.08 5.29 6.35
CA GLU A 653 -21.09 3.83 6.54
C GLU A 653 -19.70 3.30 6.93
N LYS A 654 -18.65 3.73 6.23
CA LYS A 654 -17.29 3.18 6.38
C LYS A 654 -16.27 4.20 6.89
N SER A 655 -16.58 5.47 6.87
CA SER A 655 -15.69 6.50 7.39
C SER A 655 -15.54 6.42 8.91
N ARG A 656 -14.33 6.65 9.38
CA ARG A 656 -14.00 6.84 10.80
C ARG A 656 -13.23 8.12 10.96
N ARG A 657 -13.73 8.98 11.84
CA ARG A 657 -13.11 10.25 12.17
C ARG A 657 -12.07 10.08 13.28
N MET A 658 -10.91 10.66 13.12
CA MET A 658 -9.87 10.72 14.14
C MET A 658 -10.23 11.79 15.19
N LEU A 659 -10.11 11.44 16.46
CA LEU A 659 -10.32 12.33 17.60
C LEU A 659 -9.00 13.02 18.03
N PRO A 660 -9.06 14.08 18.84
CA PRO A 660 -7.86 14.77 19.34
C PRO A 660 -6.89 13.89 20.14
N ASP A 661 -7.37 12.80 20.72
CA ASP A 661 -6.52 11.80 21.42
C ASP A 661 -5.82 10.82 20.46
N GLY A 662 -6.12 10.88 19.15
CA GLY A 662 -5.59 9.99 18.12
C GLY A 662 -6.38 8.70 17.92
N SER A 663 -7.46 8.48 18.68
CA SER A 663 -8.38 7.37 18.48
C SER A 663 -9.29 7.62 17.27
N TYR A 664 -9.96 6.56 16.77
CA TYR A 664 -10.87 6.67 15.63
C TYR A 664 -12.25 6.18 16.01
N VAL A 665 -13.26 6.97 15.69
CA VAL A 665 -14.67 6.65 15.93
C VAL A 665 -15.43 6.62 14.59
N ARG A 666 -16.43 5.74 14.50
CA ARG A 666 -17.43 5.80 13.42
C ARG A 666 -18.40 6.91 13.77
N ASP A 667 -18.74 7.76 12.82
CA ASP A 667 -19.78 8.78 13.04
C ASP A 667 -21.13 8.05 13.13
N GLU A 668 -21.70 7.99 14.32
CA GLU A 668 -23.02 7.42 14.58
C GLU A 668 -24.10 8.45 14.22
N GLY A 669 -24.91 8.14 13.23
CA GLY A 669 -26.11 8.91 12.94
C GLY A 669 -26.13 9.58 11.57
N GLY A 670 -26.85 8.99 10.68
CA GLY A 670 -27.27 9.49 9.38
C GLY A 670 -27.48 8.35 8.40
N GLU A 671 -28.55 8.38 7.66
CA GLU A 671 -28.69 7.58 6.44
C GLU A 671 -27.60 8.08 5.49
N GLY A 672 -26.53 7.29 5.31
CA GLY A 672 -25.43 7.63 4.42
C GLY A 672 -25.08 6.46 3.53
N THR A 673 -24.63 6.78 2.35
CA THR A 673 -24.13 5.79 1.39
C THR A 673 -22.64 5.60 1.62
N SER A 674 -22.14 4.37 1.46
CA SER A 674 -20.71 4.13 1.35
C SER A 674 -20.12 4.92 0.19
N SER A 675 -19.03 5.65 0.43
CA SER A 675 -18.29 6.38 -0.61
C SER A 675 -17.93 5.47 -1.78
N GLN A 676 -17.51 4.26 -1.49
CA GLN A 676 -17.09 3.27 -2.49
C GLN A 676 -18.24 2.83 -3.39
N GLU A 677 -19.43 2.60 -2.84
CA GLU A 677 -20.61 2.26 -3.63
C GLU A 677 -21.14 3.45 -4.45
N ALA A 678 -21.09 4.65 -3.90
CA ALA A 678 -21.44 5.87 -4.61
C ALA A 678 -20.52 6.11 -5.82
N LEU A 679 -19.22 5.95 -5.62
CA LEU A 679 -18.21 6.09 -6.68
C LEU A 679 -18.30 4.96 -7.71
N TYR A 680 -18.58 3.72 -7.28
CA TYR A 680 -18.83 2.62 -8.21
C TYR A 680 -19.99 2.95 -9.15
N ARG A 681 -21.13 3.38 -8.61
CA ARG A 681 -22.30 3.74 -9.43
C ARG A 681 -21.99 4.89 -10.39
N TYR A 682 -21.27 5.91 -9.95
CA TYR A 682 -20.92 7.06 -10.78
C TYR A 682 -19.97 6.67 -11.91
N PHE A 683 -18.81 6.08 -11.61
CA PHE A 683 -17.79 5.79 -12.60
C PHE A 683 -18.10 4.60 -13.50
N SER A 684 -18.80 3.57 -13.01
CA SER A 684 -19.18 2.44 -13.87
C SER A 684 -20.23 2.79 -14.92
N ALA A 685 -21.08 3.77 -14.64
CA ALA A 685 -22.08 4.26 -15.59
C ALA A 685 -21.53 5.36 -16.53
N ARG A 686 -20.38 5.96 -16.18
CA ARG A 686 -19.82 7.08 -16.91
C ARG A 686 -19.23 6.61 -18.22
N LYS A 687 -19.63 7.30 -19.32
CA LYS A 687 -19.06 7.18 -20.64
C LYS A 687 -18.57 8.54 -21.09
N VAL A 688 -17.38 8.58 -21.69
CA VAL A 688 -16.91 9.78 -22.37
C VAL A 688 -17.66 9.92 -23.67
N SER A 689 -18.00 11.15 -24.06
CA SER A 689 -18.67 11.44 -25.33
C SER A 689 -17.70 12.19 -26.21
N ALA A 690 -17.60 11.75 -27.46
CA ALA A 690 -16.90 12.50 -28.50
C ALA A 690 -17.69 13.72 -29.00
N ALA A 691 -18.76 14.16 -28.30
CA ALA A 691 -19.47 15.39 -28.66
C ALA A 691 -18.49 16.56 -28.61
N GLU A 692 -18.48 17.35 -29.66
CA GLU A 692 -17.65 18.55 -29.76
C GLU A 692 -17.89 19.44 -28.52
N PRO A 693 -16.82 20.05 -27.96
CA PRO A 693 -17.02 21.06 -26.92
C PRO A 693 -17.94 22.14 -27.45
N GLU A 694 -18.93 22.54 -26.65
CA GLU A 694 -19.72 23.73 -26.96
C GLU A 694 -18.74 24.86 -27.29
N ALA A 695 -18.94 25.50 -28.46
CA ALA A 695 -18.06 26.52 -28.99
C ALA A 695 -17.74 27.57 -27.88
N GLU A 696 -16.44 27.84 -27.69
CA GLU A 696 -16.02 28.94 -26.85
C GLU A 696 -16.85 30.20 -27.15
N PRO A 697 -17.31 30.96 -26.15
CA PRO A 697 -17.99 32.21 -26.39
C PRO A 697 -17.09 33.09 -27.27
N GLN A 698 -17.56 33.44 -28.43
CA GLN A 698 -16.80 34.28 -29.37
C GLN A 698 -16.29 35.53 -28.64
N PRO A 699 -15.02 35.91 -28.85
CA PRO A 699 -14.48 37.09 -28.19
C PRO A 699 -15.33 38.30 -28.58
N VAL A 700 -15.85 38.97 -27.56
CA VAL A 700 -16.58 40.24 -27.72
C VAL A 700 -15.67 41.19 -28.48
N SER A 701 -16.14 41.65 -29.65
CA SER A 701 -15.43 42.57 -30.51
C SER A 701 -15.11 43.86 -29.77
N VAL A 702 -13.83 44.07 -29.50
CA VAL A 702 -13.33 45.36 -28.99
C VAL A 702 -13.38 46.40 -30.11
N PRO A 703 -13.90 47.59 -29.90
CA PRO A 703 -13.97 48.62 -30.92
C PRO A 703 -12.56 48.98 -31.46
N GLN A 704 -12.40 48.96 -32.78
CA GLN A 704 -11.19 49.38 -33.47
C GLN A 704 -10.75 50.78 -33.06
N LYS A 705 -9.54 50.92 -32.51
CA LYS A 705 -8.84 52.20 -32.42
C LYS A 705 -8.15 52.47 -33.74
N ALA A 706 -8.25 53.76 -34.14
CA ALA A 706 -7.78 54.34 -35.37
C ALA A 706 -6.34 54.01 -35.75
N GLU A 707 -6.13 53.84 -37.05
CA GLU A 707 -4.85 53.52 -37.72
C GLU A 707 -3.77 54.56 -37.45
N THR A 708 -2.58 54.11 -37.11
CA THR A 708 -1.33 54.91 -37.19
C THR A 708 -0.50 54.38 -38.37
N PRO A 709 0.14 55.28 -39.19
CA PRO A 709 0.74 54.84 -40.46
C PRO A 709 2.00 53.99 -40.31
N ALA A 710 2.20 53.11 -41.27
CA ALA A 710 3.23 52.07 -41.35
C ALA A 710 4.65 52.65 -41.43
N PRO A 711 5.65 52.01 -40.77
CA PRO A 711 7.08 52.25 -41.05
C PRO A 711 7.55 51.42 -42.25
N ALA A 712 8.48 52.00 -42.99
CA ALA A 712 9.05 51.49 -44.25
C ALA A 712 9.68 50.09 -44.18
N GLU A 713 9.58 49.37 -45.31
CA GLU A 713 10.13 48.03 -45.56
C GLU A 713 11.66 47.98 -45.37
N LYS A 714 12.12 46.91 -44.66
CA LYS A 714 13.52 46.50 -44.62
C LYS A 714 13.81 45.42 -45.68
N PRO A 715 15.00 45.43 -46.34
CA PRO A 715 15.28 44.54 -47.46
C PRO A 715 15.52 43.12 -47.03
N ARG A 716 14.95 42.16 -47.77
CA ARG A 716 15.08 40.71 -47.64
C ARG A 716 16.44 40.25 -48.26
N GLY A 717 17.27 39.55 -47.45
CA GLY A 717 18.44 38.84 -47.97
C GLY A 717 19.36 38.34 -46.84
N PHE A 718 19.55 37.03 -46.78
CA PHE A 718 20.38 36.32 -45.79
C PHE A 718 21.83 36.90 -45.65
N ARG A 719 22.39 37.51 -46.71
CA ARG A 719 23.73 38.15 -46.69
C ARG A 719 23.75 39.52 -45.98
N ALA A 720 22.63 40.16 -45.78
CA ALA A 720 22.55 41.45 -45.05
C ALA A 720 22.45 41.20 -43.53
N TRP A 721 21.82 40.12 -43.11
CA TRP A 721 21.74 39.71 -41.72
C TRP A 721 23.08 39.29 -41.14
N LEU A 722 23.93 38.58 -41.93
CA LEU A 722 25.27 38.16 -41.47
C LEU A 722 26.23 39.31 -41.21
N ARG A 723 26.03 40.49 -41.82
CA ARG A 723 26.89 41.69 -41.61
C ARG A 723 26.50 42.51 -40.38
N SER A 724 25.33 42.36 -39.84
CA SER A 724 24.88 43.06 -38.63
C SER A 724 25.20 42.32 -37.32
N VAL A 725 25.76 41.11 -37.40
CA VAL A 725 26.11 40.29 -36.21
C VAL A 725 27.62 40.26 -35.97
N ILE A 726 28.44 40.83 -36.90
CA ILE A 726 29.92 40.80 -36.81
C ILE A 726 30.51 42.24 -36.71
N SER A 727 29.71 43.27 -36.45
CA SER A 727 30.22 44.62 -36.11
C SER A 727 29.85 45.02 -34.69
#